data_4ab4ab597d3cec973ca7be66882f54ff
#
_entry.id   4ab4ab597d3cec973ca7be66882f54ff
#
_cell.length_a   1.000
_cell.length_b   1.000
_cell.length_c   1.000
_cell.angle_alpha   90.00
_cell.angle_beta   90.00
_cell.angle_gamma   90.00
#
_symmetry.space_group_name_H-M   'P 1'
#
loop_
_entity.id
_entity.type
_entity.pdbx_description
1 polymer ?
#
loop_
_entity_poly.entity_id
_entity_poly.type
_entity_poly.pdbx_seq_one_letter_code
_entity_poly.pdbx_strand_id
1 'polypeptide(L)'
;MNTKLLYNLIITLFGLSILAACSDDKEIFFNDVIGEETVDRVHPNDRDKPYPREEHTLYLNPTPLIVPANAKKETEFMEFELSRNENFPEEGTYRSGKVSWYMYNIHKQMETGVWYWRFRIVDANDKTGPWSVVNKFTVTGEEPVFVTPEWAVCKQNIPTTFPFINCFIQADIDKVSPIDASHIEYRSMISRANGKLKDIVLPADNPYNYNMEDLGNDVNYILNTAYQLTKEQKYFDKIIQLGKQMINYDVKDNVLFSENFFSAGVISALSVFYELGQDVLTEDEKTKTEELMIRILEHYYESFLGRIENHIFENHTWQIVLRAMVQGALTICNEYPEAMKFLEYSYELWTARAPASGFNRDGTWHNGASYFKTNQYTLYYMPMLFTHLTGTNFLEHPWYKAAGKAMIYSNLPGTEMTSFGDGVEKRGAPDRGRLAFADFIARETGDSYAAWYVKECGNTVHDDYSMRLYRIAREHISYGGKELTANDFENYLWNKDTGEGVAFSDMVERSSNLSLAFRSSPFGSGSHTLADQNSFKLFYKGRPVYVNAGYYQSFNDAHSLLQYRNTRGHNTIMINNIGQPFTTRAYGNLERGLNGTNLAYFLGDASQAYCGVSEYSMWQDAFSKAGISQTPEYGFGETPLNNYKRHIFMLRPNKVVIYDDLGADEPATWQWLLHSPVEFHVAGNKVTTNYTTTDKGNFTAVAQIYCEQIPIITTTKDWFPGGEPTSPADVAKQWHLTADFEASMNNKILTIIQLSDNGQVEDVWQVNNRFTLGDWIVEAEMAADKPATIKISNKTTGTVFDYGSVELQLDGVPYQRQQENSSVLYDDVFGMLQVQ
;
A
#
# COMPACT_ATOMS: atom_id res chain seq x y z
N MET A 1 -20.32 -25.22 -55.82
CA MET A 1 -20.15 -23.94 -55.09
C MET A 1 -18.71 -23.86 -54.60
N ASN A 2 -18.02 -22.85 -55.03
CA ASN A 2 -16.54 -22.78 -54.97
C ASN A 2 -16.06 -22.51 -53.56
N THR A 3 -15.25 -23.40 -52.99
CA THR A 3 -14.72 -23.32 -51.62
C THR A 3 -14.01 -22.01 -51.25
N LYS A 4 -13.46 -21.32 -52.26
CA LYS A 4 -12.91 -19.97 -52.09
C LYS A 4 -13.97 -18.90 -51.85
N LEU A 5 -15.18 -19.06 -52.35
CA LEU A 5 -16.27 -18.10 -52.12
C LEU A 5 -16.84 -18.22 -50.70
N LEU A 6 -16.87 -19.45 -50.19
CA LEU A 6 -17.31 -19.73 -48.80
C LEU A 6 -16.29 -19.22 -47.77
N TYR A 7 -15.01 -19.36 -48.11
CA TYR A 7 -13.91 -18.87 -47.22
C TYR A 7 -13.88 -17.34 -47.17
N ASN A 8 -14.07 -16.68 -48.31
CA ASN A 8 -14.15 -15.21 -48.34
C ASN A 8 -15.44 -14.66 -47.72
N LEU A 9 -16.55 -15.41 -47.77
CA LEU A 9 -17.81 -15.02 -47.11
C LEU A 9 -17.70 -15.18 -45.58
N ILE A 10 -16.99 -16.22 -45.11
CA ILE A 10 -16.72 -16.45 -43.68
C ILE A 10 -15.75 -15.41 -43.12
N ILE A 11 -14.69 -15.05 -43.87
CA ILE A 11 -13.74 -14.00 -43.46
C ILE A 11 -14.40 -12.60 -43.46
N THR A 12 -15.33 -12.35 -44.43
CA THR A 12 -16.04 -11.07 -44.46
C THR A 12 -17.10 -10.98 -43.38
N LEU A 13 -17.75 -12.09 -42.99
CA LEU A 13 -18.69 -12.15 -41.87
C LEU A 13 -17.97 -12.09 -40.52
N PHE A 14 -16.81 -12.71 -40.36
CA PHE A 14 -15.98 -12.58 -39.16
C PHE A 14 -15.33 -11.19 -39.08
N GLY A 15 -14.90 -10.61 -40.19
CA GLY A 15 -14.37 -9.24 -40.25
C GLY A 15 -15.43 -8.15 -39.98
N LEU A 16 -16.69 -8.39 -40.36
CA LEU A 16 -17.81 -7.49 -40.08
C LEU A 16 -18.32 -7.65 -38.63
N SER A 17 -18.24 -8.84 -38.03
CA SER A 17 -18.57 -9.02 -36.61
C SER A 17 -17.48 -8.44 -35.69
N ILE A 18 -16.21 -8.43 -36.09
CA ILE A 18 -15.12 -7.77 -35.34
C ILE A 18 -15.17 -6.24 -35.49
N LEU A 19 -15.65 -5.72 -36.65
CA LEU A 19 -15.82 -4.28 -36.85
C LEU A 19 -17.12 -3.72 -36.23
N ALA A 20 -18.14 -4.56 -36.01
CA ALA A 20 -19.33 -4.17 -35.29
C ALA A 20 -19.13 -4.24 -33.76
N ALA A 21 -18.25 -5.13 -33.28
CA ALA A 21 -17.88 -5.22 -31.86
C ALA A 21 -17.04 -4.01 -31.36
N CYS A 22 -16.40 -3.25 -32.27
CA CYS A 22 -15.59 -2.10 -31.87
C CYS A 22 -16.34 -0.75 -31.81
N SER A 23 -17.63 -0.68 -32.21
CA SER A 23 -18.40 0.57 -32.16
C SER A 23 -19.42 0.65 -31.04
N ASP A 24 -19.83 -0.49 -30.47
CA ASP A 24 -20.84 -0.57 -29.41
C ASP A 24 -20.24 -0.82 -28.02
N ASP A 25 -18.95 -1.17 -27.91
CA ASP A 25 -18.27 -1.56 -26.67
C ASP A 25 -18.30 -0.50 -25.55
N LYS A 26 -18.49 0.79 -25.90
CA LYS A 26 -18.51 1.85 -24.89
C LYS A 26 -19.87 1.97 -24.17
N GLU A 27 -20.99 1.79 -24.86
CA GLU A 27 -22.30 1.77 -24.20
C GLU A 27 -22.46 0.50 -23.37
N ILE A 28 -21.98 -0.64 -23.89
CA ILE A 28 -21.96 -1.92 -23.17
C ILE A 28 -21.08 -1.84 -21.94
N PHE A 29 -19.87 -1.27 -22.03
CA PHE A 29 -18.96 -1.08 -20.91
C PHE A 29 -19.57 -0.20 -19.80
N PHE A 30 -20.20 0.91 -20.13
CA PHE A 30 -20.90 1.74 -19.14
C PHE A 30 -22.12 1.06 -18.54
N ASN A 31 -22.88 0.33 -19.32
CA ASN A 31 -24.04 -0.41 -18.83
C ASN A 31 -23.61 -1.59 -17.95
N ASP A 32 -22.56 -2.33 -18.32
CA ASP A 32 -22.02 -3.44 -17.53
C ASP A 32 -21.38 -2.97 -16.22
N VAL A 33 -20.62 -1.86 -16.26
CA VAL A 33 -20.00 -1.27 -15.06
C VAL A 33 -21.01 -0.59 -14.14
N ILE A 34 -22.12 -0.11 -14.69
CA ILE A 34 -23.09 0.74 -13.98
C ILE A 34 -24.35 -0.04 -13.62
N GLY A 35 -24.66 -1.13 -14.33
CA GLY A 35 -25.95 -1.84 -14.25
C GLY A 35 -25.94 -3.14 -13.48
N GLU A 36 -24.83 -3.78 -13.22
CA GLU A 36 -24.80 -5.06 -12.50
C GLU A 36 -24.25 -4.94 -11.08
N GLU A 37 -25.07 -5.29 -10.14
CA GLU A 37 -24.75 -5.57 -8.76
C GLU A 37 -23.95 -6.87 -8.66
N THR A 38 -22.70 -6.87 -8.98
CA THR A 38 -21.94 -8.06 -8.72
C THR A 38 -20.58 -7.72 -8.20
N VAL A 39 -20.36 -7.69 -7.08
CA VAL A 39 -19.15 -7.74 -6.29
C VAL A 39 -19.22 -6.71 -5.20
N ASP A 40 -19.26 -7.20 -4.02
CA ASP A 40 -19.19 -6.47 -2.76
C ASP A 40 -17.82 -5.84 -2.49
N ARG A 41 -17.14 -5.39 -3.53
CA ARG A 41 -15.89 -4.74 -3.35
C ARG A 41 -16.14 -3.34 -2.84
N VAL A 42 -15.74 -3.12 -1.62
CA VAL A 42 -15.97 -1.86 -0.90
C VAL A 42 -14.84 -0.85 -1.05
N HIS A 43 -13.77 -1.21 -1.78
CA HIS A 43 -12.61 -0.34 -1.90
C HIS A 43 -12.72 0.60 -3.10
N PRO A 44 -12.43 1.92 -2.94
CA PRO A 44 -12.53 2.92 -4.02
C PRO A 44 -11.54 2.69 -5.16
N ASN A 45 -10.59 1.81 -4.99
CA ASN A 45 -9.62 1.43 -6.02
C ASN A 45 -10.12 0.33 -6.96
N ASP A 46 -11.41 0.03 -6.93
CA ASP A 46 -12.03 -0.84 -7.90
C ASP A 46 -11.95 -0.23 -9.28
N ARG A 47 -11.29 -0.92 -10.20
CA ARG A 47 -11.06 -0.46 -11.57
C ARG A 47 -12.27 -0.57 -12.46
N ASP A 48 -13.19 -1.42 -12.05
CA ASP A 48 -14.32 -1.83 -12.89
C ASP A 48 -15.58 -1.06 -12.53
N LYS A 49 -15.60 -0.31 -11.42
CA LYS A 49 -16.83 0.31 -10.91
C LYS A 49 -16.65 1.76 -10.44
N PRO A 50 -17.68 2.59 -10.58
CA PRO A 50 -17.67 3.94 -10.01
C PRO A 50 -17.65 3.95 -8.49
N TYR A 51 -17.03 4.96 -7.88
CA TYR A 51 -16.98 5.23 -6.45
C TYR A 51 -17.38 6.70 -6.17
N PRO A 52 -18.14 7.01 -5.10
CA PRO A 52 -18.74 6.08 -4.13
C PRO A 52 -20.10 5.54 -4.60
N ARG A 53 -20.52 4.40 -4.02
CA ARG A 53 -21.86 3.84 -4.14
C ARG A 53 -22.41 3.50 -2.77
N GLU A 54 -23.64 2.99 -2.71
CA GLU A 54 -24.38 2.80 -1.45
C GLU A 54 -23.66 1.88 -0.45
N GLU A 55 -22.98 0.87 -0.93
CA GLU A 55 -22.27 -0.11 -0.11
C GLU A 55 -20.89 0.34 0.37
N HIS A 56 -20.37 1.46 -0.14
CA HIS A 56 -19.01 1.89 0.17
C HIS A 56 -18.89 2.57 1.53
N THR A 57 -17.84 2.23 2.27
CA THR A 57 -17.37 3.03 3.40
C THR A 57 -16.69 4.29 2.87
N LEU A 58 -17.11 5.45 3.34
CA LEU A 58 -16.50 6.72 2.97
C LEU A 58 -15.31 7.01 3.90
N TYR A 59 -14.17 7.34 3.30
CA TYR A 59 -12.95 7.63 4.08
C TYR A 59 -12.82 9.10 4.46
N LEU A 60 -13.43 10.00 3.71
CA LEU A 60 -13.38 11.44 3.92
C LEU A 60 -14.72 12.13 3.61
N ASN A 61 -14.87 13.34 4.16
CA ASN A 61 -15.87 14.29 3.77
C ASN A 61 -15.16 15.62 3.36
N PRO A 62 -15.27 16.10 2.11
CA PRO A 62 -16.02 15.52 1.00
C PRO A 62 -15.41 14.24 0.47
N THR A 63 -16.28 13.32 0.05
CA THR A 63 -15.81 12.13 -0.68
C THR A 63 -15.74 12.44 -2.18
N PRO A 64 -14.62 12.12 -2.86
CA PRO A 64 -14.50 12.37 -4.29
C PRO A 64 -15.32 11.36 -5.11
N LEU A 65 -15.77 11.80 -6.28
CA LEU A 65 -16.41 10.96 -7.28
C LEU A 65 -15.37 10.43 -8.26
N ILE A 66 -15.33 9.13 -8.47
CA ILE A 66 -14.31 8.47 -9.29
C ILE A 66 -14.97 7.50 -10.26
N VAL A 67 -14.53 7.53 -11.52
CA VAL A 67 -14.95 6.63 -12.59
C VAL A 67 -13.75 5.84 -13.10
N PRO A 68 -13.93 4.60 -13.57
CA PRO A 68 -12.84 3.83 -14.18
C PRO A 68 -12.20 4.55 -15.35
N ALA A 69 -10.87 4.67 -15.34
CA ALA A 69 -10.12 5.55 -16.24
C ALA A 69 -10.04 5.10 -17.72
N ASN A 70 -10.61 3.98 -18.09
CA ASN A 70 -10.68 3.55 -19.49
C ASN A 70 -12.04 3.80 -20.16
N ALA A 71 -12.88 4.60 -19.50
CA ALA A 71 -14.27 4.81 -19.90
C ALA A 71 -14.48 5.75 -21.11
N LYS A 72 -13.46 6.51 -21.52
CA LYS A 72 -13.56 7.48 -22.63
C LYS A 72 -12.37 7.43 -23.59
N LYS A 73 -12.46 8.12 -24.73
CA LYS A 73 -11.32 8.38 -25.62
C LYS A 73 -10.52 9.59 -25.11
N GLU A 74 -9.25 9.67 -25.46
CA GLU A 74 -8.37 10.80 -25.12
C GLU A 74 -8.93 12.16 -25.53
N THR A 75 -9.68 12.21 -26.65
CA THR A 75 -10.32 13.44 -27.16
C THR A 75 -11.67 13.76 -26.54
N GLU A 76 -12.12 12.98 -25.58
CA GLU A 76 -13.39 13.15 -24.87
C GLU A 76 -13.15 13.70 -23.47
N PHE A 77 -14.17 14.34 -22.90
CA PHE A 77 -14.17 14.91 -21.57
C PHE A 77 -15.21 14.21 -20.70
N MET A 78 -15.04 14.28 -19.40
CA MET A 78 -16.03 13.87 -18.42
C MET A 78 -16.82 15.08 -17.92
N GLU A 79 -18.09 14.89 -17.61
CA GLU A 79 -18.90 15.79 -16.80
C GLU A 79 -19.53 15.01 -15.65
N PHE A 80 -19.49 15.59 -14.46
CA PHE A 80 -20.06 15.03 -13.24
C PHE A 80 -21.18 15.94 -12.71
N GLU A 81 -22.24 15.32 -12.17
CA GLU A 81 -23.25 15.98 -11.37
C GLU A 81 -23.40 15.28 -10.02
N LEU A 82 -23.49 16.07 -8.95
CA LEU A 82 -23.70 15.62 -7.58
C LEU A 82 -24.80 16.44 -6.92
N SER A 83 -25.82 15.80 -6.33
CA SER A 83 -26.97 16.48 -5.74
C SER A 83 -27.56 15.71 -4.56
N ARG A 84 -28.30 16.42 -3.70
CA ARG A 84 -29.19 15.83 -2.70
C ARG A 84 -30.50 15.30 -3.31
N ASN A 85 -30.75 15.60 -4.56
CA ASN A 85 -31.98 15.23 -5.27
C ASN A 85 -31.60 14.38 -6.51
N GLU A 86 -32.21 13.20 -6.63
CA GLU A 86 -31.97 12.25 -7.71
C GLU A 86 -32.33 12.79 -9.12
N ASN A 87 -33.10 13.87 -9.18
CA ASN A 87 -33.48 14.50 -10.44
C ASN A 87 -32.52 15.61 -10.88
N PHE A 88 -31.48 15.93 -10.13
CA PHE A 88 -30.42 16.90 -10.43
C PHE A 88 -30.96 18.28 -10.85
N PRO A 89 -31.77 18.98 -10.03
CA PRO A 89 -32.29 20.30 -10.36
C PRO A 89 -31.13 21.27 -10.59
N GLU A 90 -31.41 22.38 -11.29
CA GLU A 90 -30.38 23.38 -11.57
C GLU A 90 -29.83 24.00 -10.28
N GLU A 91 -30.68 24.29 -9.35
CA GLU A 91 -30.32 24.78 -8.00
C GLU A 91 -29.96 23.58 -7.09
N GLY A 92 -28.85 23.66 -6.39
CA GLY A 92 -28.39 22.63 -5.44
C GLY A 92 -27.70 21.43 -6.07
N THR A 93 -27.40 21.47 -7.37
CA THR A 93 -26.56 20.46 -8.03
C THR A 93 -25.15 21.01 -8.29
N TYR A 94 -24.14 20.31 -7.77
CA TYR A 94 -22.74 20.56 -8.07
C TYR A 94 -22.40 19.96 -9.43
N ARG A 95 -21.67 20.73 -10.25
CA ARG A 95 -21.26 20.35 -11.62
C ARG A 95 -19.79 20.60 -11.82
N SER A 96 -19.08 19.60 -12.34
CA SER A 96 -17.65 19.75 -12.64
C SER A 96 -17.36 20.66 -13.84
N GLY A 97 -18.35 20.84 -14.74
CA GLY A 97 -18.03 21.22 -16.09
C GLY A 97 -17.28 20.11 -16.84
N LYS A 98 -16.67 20.43 -18.00
CA LYS A 98 -15.85 19.48 -18.76
C LYS A 98 -14.46 19.34 -18.14
N VAL A 99 -14.09 18.13 -17.77
CA VAL A 99 -12.77 17.78 -17.24
C VAL A 99 -12.14 16.66 -18.05
N SER A 100 -10.82 16.67 -18.19
CA SER A 100 -10.10 15.65 -18.97
C SER A 100 -9.84 14.36 -18.20
N TRP A 101 -10.08 14.34 -16.91
CA TRP A 101 -9.81 13.25 -15.97
C TRP A 101 -11.08 12.58 -15.48
N TYR A 102 -10.92 11.47 -14.74
CA TYR A 102 -12.01 10.56 -14.34
C TYR A 102 -12.43 10.73 -12.88
N MET A 103 -12.34 11.93 -12.36
CA MET A 103 -12.64 12.22 -10.95
C MET A 103 -13.21 13.63 -10.78
N TYR A 104 -13.91 13.83 -9.68
CA TYR A 104 -14.45 15.14 -9.30
C TYR A 104 -14.49 15.28 -7.77
N ASN A 105 -13.89 16.32 -7.24
CA ASN A 105 -14.04 16.75 -5.85
C ASN A 105 -14.80 18.08 -5.82
N ILE A 106 -15.82 18.19 -4.96
CA ILE A 106 -16.59 19.45 -4.82
C ILE A 106 -15.89 20.50 -3.95
N HIS A 107 -14.80 20.15 -3.28
CA HIS A 107 -14.03 21.02 -2.38
C HIS A 107 -14.87 21.73 -1.30
N LYS A 108 -15.96 21.11 -0.88
CA LYS A 108 -16.89 21.62 0.16
C LYS A 108 -17.35 20.47 1.03
N GLN A 109 -17.45 20.70 2.32
CA GLN A 109 -18.02 19.72 3.24
C GLN A 109 -19.44 19.35 2.79
N MET A 110 -19.70 18.05 2.75
CA MET A 110 -21.02 17.50 2.43
C MET A 110 -21.86 17.38 3.69
N GLU A 111 -23.15 17.70 3.56
CA GLU A 111 -24.13 17.50 4.63
C GLU A 111 -24.45 16.01 4.81
N THR A 112 -24.76 15.62 6.04
CA THR A 112 -25.22 14.27 6.38
C THR A 112 -26.48 13.90 5.62
N GLY A 113 -26.56 12.65 5.17
CA GLY A 113 -27.70 12.05 4.47
C GLY A 113 -27.34 11.57 3.06
N VAL A 114 -28.37 11.21 2.30
CA VAL A 114 -28.21 10.62 0.98
C VAL A 114 -27.82 11.66 -0.06
N TRP A 115 -26.87 11.27 -0.89
CA TRP A 115 -26.39 11.99 -2.05
C TRP A 115 -26.51 11.14 -3.29
N TYR A 116 -26.77 11.79 -4.43
CA TYR A 116 -26.92 11.17 -5.76
C TYR A 116 -25.90 11.78 -6.70
N TRP A 117 -25.31 10.99 -7.58
CA TRP A 117 -24.38 11.47 -8.57
C TRP A 117 -24.43 10.65 -9.85
N ARG A 118 -24.03 11.30 -10.93
CA ARG A 118 -23.92 10.70 -12.26
C ARG A 118 -22.85 11.38 -13.05
N PHE A 119 -22.47 10.75 -14.15
CA PHE A 119 -21.47 11.28 -15.07
C PHE A 119 -21.86 11.01 -16.51
N ARG A 120 -21.22 11.74 -17.45
CA ARG A 120 -21.35 11.50 -18.87
C ARG A 120 -20.08 11.87 -19.59
N ILE A 121 -19.95 11.39 -20.87
CA ILE A 121 -18.88 11.77 -21.78
C ILE A 121 -19.36 12.95 -22.63
N VAL A 122 -18.44 13.87 -22.90
CA VAL A 122 -18.62 14.99 -23.84
C VAL A 122 -17.51 14.90 -24.88
N ASP A 123 -17.85 14.95 -26.15
CA ASP A 123 -16.85 14.90 -27.21
C ASP A 123 -16.15 16.26 -27.43
N ALA A 124 -15.12 16.26 -28.28
CA ALA A 124 -14.35 17.46 -28.61
C ALA A 124 -15.19 18.58 -29.27
N ASN A 125 -16.39 18.28 -29.79
CA ASN A 125 -17.30 19.23 -30.42
C ASN A 125 -18.44 19.65 -29.45
N ASP A 126 -18.31 19.43 -28.17
CA ASP A 126 -19.30 19.73 -27.13
C ASP A 126 -20.61 18.93 -27.23
N LYS A 127 -20.61 17.84 -27.99
CA LYS A 127 -21.75 16.93 -28.03
C LYS A 127 -21.73 16.03 -26.79
N THR A 128 -22.80 16.10 -26.02
CA THR A 128 -22.96 15.30 -24.81
C THR A 128 -23.50 13.91 -25.14
N GLY A 129 -22.91 12.89 -24.50
CA GLY A 129 -23.46 11.54 -24.41
C GLY A 129 -24.61 11.46 -23.41
N PRO A 130 -25.23 10.28 -23.27
CA PRO A 130 -26.23 10.04 -22.24
C PRO A 130 -25.58 10.12 -20.84
N TRP A 131 -26.38 10.44 -19.85
CA TRP A 131 -25.96 10.30 -18.47
C TRP A 131 -25.86 8.81 -18.07
N SER A 132 -24.89 8.49 -17.23
CA SER A 132 -24.82 7.21 -16.56
C SER A 132 -26.09 6.94 -15.72
N VAL A 133 -26.26 5.70 -15.24
CA VAL A 133 -27.18 5.44 -14.14
C VAL A 133 -26.81 6.30 -12.94
N VAL A 134 -27.81 6.61 -12.13
CA VAL A 134 -27.62 7.40 -10.92
C VAL A 134 -27.01 6.51 -9.84
N ASN A 135 -25.82 6.88 -9.37
CA ASN A 135 -25.22 6.31 -8.18
C ASN A 135 -25.70 7.05 -6.95
N LYS A 136 -25.84 6.37 -5.83
CA LYS A 136 -26.15 6.99 -4.53
C LYS A 136 -25.20 6.51 -3.44
N PHE A 137 -25.00 7.32 -2.43
CA PHE A 137 -24.26 7.00 -1.21
C PHE A 137 -24.77 7.83 -0.04
N THR A 138 -24.36 7.47 1.17
CA THR A 138 -24.80 8.14 2.38
C THR A 138 -23.62 8.71 3.14
N VAL A 139 -23.63 10.02 3.40
CA VAL A 139 -22.74 10.69 4.35
C VAL A 139 -23.36 10.53 5.74
N THR A 140 -22.64 9.86 6.66
CA THR A 140 -23.14 9.54 8.00
C THR A 140 -22.89 10.68 9.00
N GLY A 141 -21.86 11.48 8.73
CA GLY A 141 -21.35 12.52 9.65
C GLY A 141 -20.23 12.00 10.56
N GLU A 142 -19.86 10.74 10.44
CA GLU A 142 -18.74 10.13 11.14
C GLU A 142 -17.44 10.21 10.35
N GLU A 143 -17.53 10.49 9.05
CA GLU A 143 -16.38 10.62 8.16
C GLU A 143 -15.51 11.82 8.59
N PRO A 144 -14.17 11.63 8.66
CA PRO A 144 -13.27 12.74 8.92
C PRO A 144 -13.43 13.86 7.89
N VAL A 145 -13.58 15.08 8.37
CA VAL A 145 -13.73 16.26 7.49
C VAL A 145 -12.34 16.77 7.11
N PHE A 146 -12.07 16.80 5.80
CA PHE A 146 -10.86 17.39 5.25
C PHE A 146 -11.19 18.11 3.94
N VAL A 147 -11.47 19.39 4.03
CA VAL A 147 -11.83 20.24 2.89
C VAL A 147 -10.60 20.92 2.32
N THR A 148 -10.34 20.68 1.04
CA THR A 148 -9.29 21.35 0.29
C THR A 148 -9.88 22.54 -0.51
N PRO A 149 -9.13 23.63 -0.76
CA PRO A 149 -9.58 24.70 -1.65
C PRO A 149 -9.74 24.23 -3.10
N GLU A 150 -10.53 24.93 -3.87
CA GLU A 150 -10.60 24.77 -5.33
C GLU A 150 -9.26 25.15 -5.98
N TRP A 151 -8.91 24.53 -7.12
CA TRP A 151 -7.67 24.82 -7.87
C TRP A 151 -7.42 26.32 -8.10
N ALA A 152 -8.47 27.13 -8.31
CA ALA A 152 -8.33 28.56 -8.49
C ALA A 152 -7.55 29.26 -7.38
N VAL A 153 -7.69 28.81 -6.14
CA VAL A 153 -6.94 29.33 -4.97
C VAL A 153 -5.47 28.97 -5.08
N CYS A 154 -5.17 27.72 -5.41
CA CYS A 154 -3.81 27.24 -5.63
C CYS A 154 -3.12 28.03 -6.75
N LYS A 155 -3.77 28.14 -7.90
CA LYS A 155 -3.28 28.85 -9.09
C LYS A 155 -2.90 30.31 -8.81
N GLN A 156 -3.67 31.02 -8.01
CA GLN A 156 -3.41 32.45 -7.69
C GLN A 156 -2.14 32.66 -6.87
N ASN A 157 -1.70 31.65 -6.16
CA ASN A 157 -0.53 31.72 -5.25
C ASN A 157 0.72 31.04 -5.83
N ILE A 158 0.66 30.57 -7.10
CA ILE A 158 1.86 30.06 -7.76
C ILE A 158 2.88 31.20 -7.84
N PRO A 159 4.14 31.00 -7.40
CA PRO A 159 5.16 32.03 -7.46
C PRO A 159 5.41 32.55 -8.88
N THR A 160 5.61 33.86 -9.02
CA THR A 160 5.97 34.50 -10.30
C THR A 160 7.46 34.75 -10.43
N THR A 161 8.23 34.46 -9.41
CA THR A 161 9.69 34.63 -9.36
C THR A 161 10.33 33.41 -8.69
N PHE A 162 11.51 33.03 -9.16
CA PHE A 162 12.28 31.96 -8.55
C PHE A 162 12.67 32.27 -7.10
N PRO A 163 12.81 31.25 -6.24
CA PRO A 163 12.78 29.83 -6.55
C PRO A 163 11.35 29.26 -6.55
N PHE A 164 11.10 28.21 -7.35
CA PHE A 164 9.82 27.54 -7.44
C PHE A 164 9.81 26.16 -6.76
N ILE A 165 10.87 25.36 -7.00
CA ILE A 165 10.91 23.95 -6.56
C ILE A 165 10.77 23.84 -5.04
N ASN A 166 11.45 24.68 -4.29
CA ASN A 166 11.46 24.68 -2.83
C ASN A 166 10.83 25.95 -2.23
N CYS A 167 9.89 26.59 -2.95
CA CYS A 167 9.29 27.87 -2.54
C CYS A 167 8.70 27.83 -1.11
N PHE A 168 8.17 26.69 -0.69
CA PHE A 168 7.53 26.48 0.61
C PHE A 168 8.50 26.43 1.81
N ILE A 169 9.82 26.27 1.59
CA ILE A 169 10.86 26.31 2.64
C ILE A 169 11.99 27.29 2.33
N GLN A 170 11.88 28.08 1.26
CA GLN A 170 12.99 28.96 0.83
C GLN A 170 13.41 29.95 1.92
N ALA A 171 12.46 30.55 2.61
CA ALA A 171 12.75 31.48 3.69
C ALA A 171 13.54 30.84 4.84
N ASP A 172 13.36 29.55 5.09
CA ASP A 172 14.11 28.81 6.09
C ASP A 172 15.49 28.40 5.58
N ILE A 173 15.62 28.03 4.31
CA ILE A 173 16.93 27.83 3.64
C ILE A 173 17.78 29.07 3.74
N ASP A 174 17.23 30.25 3.48
CA ASP A 174 17.97 31.53 3.51
C ASP A 174 18.45 31.89 4.90
N LYS A 175 17.74 31.51 5.96
CA LYS A 175 18.14 31.73 7.36
C LYS A 175 19.36 30.88 7.77
N VAL A 176 19.48 29.67 7.22
CA VAL A 176 20.55 28.73 7.59
C VAL A 176 21.71 28.74 6.61
N SER A 177 21.60 29.46 5.50
CA SER A 177 22.63 29.54 4.45
C SER A 177 23.46 30.82 4.57
N PRO A 178 24.81 30.75 4.53
CA PRO A 178 25.61 29.53 4.45
C PRO A 178 25.65 28.74 5.77
N ILE A 179 25.52 27.43 5.65
CA ILE A 179 25.53 26.53 6.80
C ILE A 179 26.87 26.57 7.54
N ASP A 180 26.84 26.52 8.88
CA ASP A 180 28.05 26.44 9.70
C ASP A 180 28.78 25.10 9.49
N ALA A 181 30.09 25.16 9.33
CA ALA A 181 30.94 23.99 9.13
C ALA A 181 30.97 23.03 10.35
N SER A 182 30.53 23.46 11.53
CA SER A 182 30.37 22.63 12.72
C SER A 182 29.06 21.85 12.74
N HIS A 183 28.11 22.15 11.84
CA HIS A 183 26.83 21.45 11.76
C HIS A 183 27.05 19.97 11.55
N ILE A 184 26.27 19.13 12.26
CA ILE A 184 26.42 17.65 12.29
C ILE A 184 26.40 17.01 10.89
N GLU A 185 25.57 17.53 9.98
CA GLU A 185 25.45 17.01 8.60
C GLU A 185 26.45 17.64 7.61
N TYR A 186 27.14 18.72 7.96
CA TYR A 186 28.01 19.47 7.04
C TYR A 186 29.04 18.56 6.36
N ARG A 187 29.83 17.85 7.17
CA ARG A 187 30.93 17.02 6.64
C ARG A 187 30.41 15.90 5.70
N SER A 188 29.35 15.22 6.06
CA SER A 188 28.78 14.15 5.23
C SER A 188 28.17 14.69 3.93
N MET A 189 27.51 15.85 4.00
CA MET A 189 26.97 16.56 2.84
C MET A 189 28.05 16.94 1.85
N ILE A 190 29.08 17.65 2.31
CA ILE A 190 30.18 18.11 1.47
C ILE A 190 31.01 16.97 0.89
N SER A 191 31.26 15.92 1.68
CA SER A 191 31.97 14.72 1.19
C SER A 191 31.22 14.06 0.03
N ARG A 192 29.91 13.89 0.19
CA ARG A 192 29.07 13.29 -0.87
C ARG A 192 28.99 14.19 -2.11
N ALA A 193 28.76 15.48 -1.95
CA ALA A 193 28.68 16.42 -3.05
C ALA A 193 30.01 16.53 -3.82
N ASN A 194 31.14 16.58 -3.12
CA ASN A 194 32.46 16.57 -3.76
C ASN A 194 32.77 15.25 -4.48
N GLY A 195 32.25 14.12 -3.99
CA GLY A 195 32.28 12.86 -4.73
C GLY A 195 31.55 12.99 -6.07
N LYS A 196 30.32 13.50 -6.05
CA LYS A 196 29.48 13.66 -7.24
C LYS A 196 30.05 14.65 -8.27
N LEU A 197 30.79 15.67 -7.86
CA LEU A 197 31.53 16.55 -8.80
C LEU A 197 32.49 15.76 -9.70
N LYS A 198 33.09 14.70 -9.18
CA LYS A 198 34.05 13.85 -9.89
C LYS A 198 33.37 12.70 -10.64
N ASP A 199 32.40 12.06 -9.99
CA ASP A 199 31.82 10.79 -10.44
C ASP A 199 30.81 10.98 -11.58
N ILE A 200 30.10 12.13 -11.62
CA ILE A 200 29.14 12.40 -12.71
C ILE A 200 29.90 12.89 -13.94
N VAL A 201 30.02 11.99 -14.92
CA VAL A 201 30.62 12.30 -16.23
C VAL A 201 29.66 11.82 -17.31
N LEU A 202 28.92 12.75 -17.90
CA LEU A 202 28.02 12.41 -19.02
C LEU A 202 28.85 12.09 -20.27
N PRO A 203 28.52 11.01 -21.00
CA PRO A 203 29.17 10.67 -22.27
C PRO A 203 29.05 11.81 -23.28
N ALA A 204 30.15 12.21 -23.90
CA ALA A 204 30.19 13.35 -24.80
C ALA A 204 29.43 13.14 -26.12
N ASP A 205 29.32 11.87 -26.56
CA ASP A 205 28.63 11.44 -27.77
C ASP A 205 27.10 11.35 -27.56
N ASN A 206 26.67 10.91 -26.37
CA ASN A 206 25.26 10.88 -25.99
C ASN A 206 25.11 10.93 -24.46
N PRO A 207 24.77 12.10 -23.87
CA PRO A 207 24.60 12.24 -22.42
C PRO A 207 23.51 11.32 -21.84
N TYR A 208 22.55 10.90 -22.64
CA TYR A 208 21.45 10.01 -22.23
C TYR A 208 21.82 8.53 -22.13
N ASN A 209 23.07 8.17 -22.40
CA ASN A 209 23.64 6.87 -22.06
C ASN A 209 24.04 6.77 -20.56
N TYR A 210 23.92 7.85 -19.82
CA TYR A 210 24.04 7.86 -18.38
C TYR A 210 22.72 7.42 -17.71
N ASN A 211 22.80 6.92 -16.48
CA ASN A 211 21.58 6.63 -15.70
C ASN A 211 20.90 7.95 -15.30
N MET A 212 19.81 8.28 -15.97
CA MET A 212 19.12 9.56 -15.77
C MET A 212 18.38 9.64 -14.43
N GLU A 213 17.88 8.53 -13.89
CA GLU A 213 17.29 8.50 -12.55
C GLU A 213 18.34 8.90 -11.49
N ASP A 214 19.51 8.28 -11.55
CA ASP A 214 20.62 8.63 -10.65
C ASP A 214 21.06 10.09 -10.86
N LEU A 215 21.13 10.56 -12.09
CA LEU A 215 21.47 11.95 -12.40
C LEU A 215 20.47 12.93 -11.77
N GLY A 216 19.17 12.69 -11.93
CA GLY A 216 18.13 13.54 -11.34
C GLY A 216 18.22 13.61 -9.82
N ASN A 217 18.43 12.44 -9.19
CA ASN A 217 18.61 12.34 -7.74
C ASN A 217 19.89 13.07 -7.27
N ASP A 218 21.00 12.88 -7.98
CA ASP A 218 22.28 13.49 -7.65
C ASP A 218 22.27 15.01 -7.82
N VAL A 219 21.64 15.49 -8.88
CA VAL A 219 21.48 16.94 -9.12
C VAL A 219 20.57 17.55 -8.06
N ASN A 220 19.38 17.00 -7.85
CA ASN A 220 18.37 17.60 -6.98
C ASN A 220 18.73 17.47 -5.49
N TYR A 221 19.05 16.27 -5.02
CA TYR A 221 19.21 16.02 -3.58
C TYR A 221 20.64 16.18 -3.07
N ILE A 222 21.65 16.17 -3.95
CA ILE A 222 23.04 16.23 -3.53
C ILE A 222 23.70 17.54 -3.94
N LEU A 223 23.78 17.83 -5.25
CA LEU A 223 24.46 19.03 -5.73
C LEU A 223 23.70 20.31 -5.41
N ASN A 224 22.38 20.32 -5.67
CA ASN A 224 21.51 21.46 -5.36
C ASN A 224 21.45 21.72 -3.84
N THR A 225 21.28 20.68 -3.03
CA THR A 225 21.33 20.83 -1.55
C THR A 225 22.64 21.44 -1.09
N ALA A 226 23.77 20.96 -1.60
CA ALA A 226 25.07 21.53 -1.25
C ALA A 226 25.21 22.99 -1.70
N TYR A 227 24.73 23.33 -2.91
CA TYR A 227 24.73 24.72 -3.39
C TYR A 227 23.83 25.62 -2.53
N GLN A 228 22.57 25.20 -2.32
CA GLN A 228 21.62 25.99 -1.53
C GLN A 228 22.13 26.31 -0.13
N LEU A 229 22.77 25.34 0.51
CA LEU A 229 23.25 25.47 1.89
C LEU A 229 24.65 26.07 2.02
N THR A 230 25.53 26.02 0.99
CA THR A 230 26.91 26.55 1.10
C THR A 230 27.18 27.77 0.23
N LYS A 231 26.37 27.94 -0.84
CA LYS A 231 26.59 28.91 -1.92
C LYS A 231 27.96 28.75 -2.65
N GLU A 232 28.57 27.54 -2.55
CA GLU A 232 29.85 27.27 -3.24
C GLU A 232 29.63 27.12 -4.76
N GLN A 233 30.24 27.98 -5.55
CA GLN A 233 30.07 28.10 -7.00
C GLN A 233 30.35 26.81 -7.75
N LYS A 234 31.24 25.94 -7.30
CA LYS A 234 31.60 24.69 -7.95
C LYS A 234 30.37 23.72 -8.16
N TYR A 235 29.41 23.75 -7.23
CA TYR A 235 28.20 22.92 -7.36
C TYR A 235 27.24 23.49 -8.40
N PHE A 236 27.06 24.80 -8.41
CA PHE A 236 26.33 25.52 -9.43
C PHE A 236 26.94 25.26 -10.82
N ASP A 237 28.24 25.48 -11.01
CA ASP A 237 28.93 25.29 -12.29
C ASP A 237 28.75 23.88 -12.82
N LYS A 238 28.76 22.87 -11.92
CA LYS A 238 28.52 21.48 -12.30
C LYS A 238 27.10 21.26 -12.78
N ILE A 239 26.10 21.78 -12.08
CA ILE A 239 24.69 21.67 -12.47
C ILE A 239 24.47 22.32 -13.84
N ILE A 240 25.00 23.53 -14.05
CA ILE A 240 24.91 24.26 -15.33
C ILE A 240 25.61 23.49 -16.46
N GLN A 241 26.78 22.92 -16.20
CA GLN A 241 27.48 22.07 -17.16
C GLN A 241 26.64 20.87 -17.61
N LEU A 242 26.06 20.14 -16.64
CA LEU A 242 25.27 18.93 -16.92
C LEU A 242 24.00 19.26 -17.72
N GLY A 243 23.27 20.28 -17.31
CA GLY A 243 22.06 20.71 -18.02
C GLY A 243 22.36 21.13 -19.45
N LYS A 244 23.43 21.95 -19.70
CA LYS A 244 23.85 22.33 -21.06
C LYS A 244 24.21 21.13 -21.94
N GLN A 245 24.84 20.10 -21.38
CA GLN A 245 25.12 18.86 -22.12
C GLN A 245 23.83 18.14 -22.52
N MET A 246 22.82 18.11 -21.64
CA MET A 246 21.55 17.45 -21.92
C MET A 246 20.75 18.18 -23.02
N ILE A 247 20.57 19.49 -22.94
CA ILE A 247 19.73 20.26 -23.87
C ILE A 247 20.36 20.44 -25.26
N ASN A 248 21.66 20.25 -25.39
CA ASN A 248 22.37 20.30 -26.68
C ASN A 248 22.39 18.98 -27.42
N TYR A 249 21.73 17.95 -26.92
CA TYR A 249 21.58 16.64 -27.57
C TYR A 249 20.10 16.39 -27.92
N ASP A 250 19.83 16.05 -29.19
CA ASP A 250 18.50 15.71 -29.67
C ASP A 250 18.13 14.26 -29.26
N VAL A 251 17.62 14.09 -28.03
CA VAL A 251 17.20 12.80 -27.53
C VAL A 251 15.92 12.33 -28.20
N LYS A 252 15.86 11.08 -28.62
CA LYS A 252 14.68 10.48 -29.28
C LYS A 252 13.69 9.96 -28.24
N ASP A 253 12.39 9.95 -28.60
CA ASP A 253 11.30 9.52 -27.73
C ASP A 253 11.46 8.09 -27.19
N ASN A 254 11.91 7.17 -28.05
CA ASN A 254 12.12 5.79 -27.63
C ASN A 254 13.25 5.61 -26.58
N VAL A 255 14.12 6.61 -26.43
CA VAL A 255 15.12 6.67 -25.35
C VAL A 255 14.54 7.43 -24.15
N LEU A 256 14.01 8.62 -24.40
CA LEU A 256 13.49 9.51 -23.37
C LEU A 256 12.34 8.86 -22.57
N PHE A 257 11.48 8.10 -23.22
CA PHE A 257 10.32 7.42 -22.65
C PHE A 257 10.50 5.90 -22.54
N SER A 258 11.74 5.41 -22.54
CA SER A 258 12.04 4.00 -22.37
C SER A 258 11.57 3.47 -21.01
N GLU A 259 11.69 4.33 -19.99
CA GLU A 259 11.25 4.07 -18.61
C GLU A 259 10.80 5.38 -17.95
N ASN A 260 9.78 5.30 -17.09
CA ASN A 260 9.28 6.48 -16.37
C ASN A 260 10.30 7.07 -15.40
N PHE A 261 11.14 6.25 -14.77
CA PHE A 261 12.23 6.73 -13.91
C PHE A 261 13.28 7.53 -14.70
N PHE A 262 13.57 7.08 -15.91
CA PHE A 262 14.52 7.76 -16.80
C PHE A 262 14.07 9.19 -17.09
N SER A 263 12.86 9.38 -17.62
CA SER A 263 12.32 10.70 -17.92
C SER A 263 12.06 11.56 -16.68
N ALA A 264 11.69 10.94 -15.56
CA ALA A 264 11.57 11.64 -14.27
C ALA A 264 12.91 12.19 -13.79
N GLY A 265 14.00 11.45 -13.99
CA GLY A 265 15.36 11.92 -13.71
C GLY A 265 15.77 13.08 -14.59
N VAL A 266 15.44 13.02 -15.89
CA VAL A 266 15.70 14.11 -16.84
C VAL A 266 15.01 15.39 -16.40
N ILE A 267 13.68 15.36 -16.17
CA ILE A 267 12.91 16.55 -15.78
C ILE A 267 13.33 17.08 -14.39
N SER A 268 13.68 16.20 -13.47
CA SER A 268 14.18 16.59 -12.13
C SER A 268 15.51 17.35 -12.22
N ALA A 269 16.44 16.89 -13.05
CA ALA A 269 17.71 17.57 -13.27
C ALA A 269 17.53 18.90 -14.00
N LEU A 270 16.69 18.93 -15.05
CA LEU A 270 16.42 20.13 -15.84
C LEU A 270 15.66 21.20 -15.06
N SER A 271 14.77 20.82 -14.13
CA SER A 271 14.08 21.77 -13.25
C SER A 271 15.07 22.55 -12.39
N VAL A 272 16.03 21.87 -11.79
CA VAL A 272 17.08 22.51 -10.98
C VAL A 272 18.01 23.35 -11.88
N PHE A 273 18.40 22.83 -13.04
CA PHE A 273 19.22 23.54 -14.02
C PHE A 273 18.57 24.85 -14.47
N TYR A 274 17.29 24.79 -14.84
CA TYR A 274 16.53 25.95 -15.31
C TYR A 274 16.34 27.00 -14.20
N GLU A 275 15.93 26.55 -12.99
CA GLU A 275 15.72 27.46 -11.86
C GLU A 275 17.00 28.20 -11.46
N LEU A 276 18.12 27.50 -11.36
CA LEU A 276 19.39 28.11 -10.99
C LEU A 276 20.04 28.91 -12.12
N GLY A 277 19.77 28.54 -13.36
CA GLY A 277 20.46 29.07 -14.55
C GLY A 277 19.92 30.40 -15.09
N GLN A 278 18.87 30.98 -14.51
CA GLN A 278 18.13 32.12 -15.09
C GLN A 278 19.03 33.31 -15.53
N ASP A 279 20.10 33.60 -14.77
CA ASP A 279 20.99 34.70 -15.05
C ASP A 279 22.16 34.33 -15.99
N VAL A 280 22.37 33.05 -16.29
CA VAL A 280 23.52 32.56 -17.07
C VAL A 280 23.16 31.77 -18.32
N LEU A 281 21.89 31.42 -18.48
CA LEU A 281 21.38 30.76 -19.69
C LEU A 281 21.03 31.82 -20.75
N THR A 282 21.36 31.49 -22.00
CA THR A 282 20.88 32.26 -23.15
C THR A 282 19.41 31.95 -23.41
N GLU A 283 18.70 32.79 -24.13
CA GLU A 283 17.30 32.53 -24.49
C GLU A 283 17.13 31.25 -25.32
N ASP A 284 18.08 30.89 -26.19
CA ASP A 284 18.10 29.62 -26.92
C ASP A 284 18.22 28.42 -25.96
N GLU A 285 19.06 28.52 -24.93
CA GLU A 285 19.19 27.46 -23.93
C GLU A 285 17.94 27.33 -23.05
N LYS A 286 17.28 28.43 -22.70
CA LYS A 286 16.00 28.42 -21.98
C LYS A 286 14.92 27.75 -22.83
N THR A 287 14.73 28.19 -24.08
CA THR A 287 13.75 27.61 -24.99
C THR A 287 13.96 26.11 -25.19
N LYS A 288 15.19 25.64 -25.40
CA LYS A 288 15.49 24.20 -25.53
C LYS A 288 15.15 23.42 -24.26
N THR A 289 15.35 24.04 -23.09
CA THR A 289 14.99 23.39 -21.81
C THR A 289 13.49 23.28 -21.69
N GLU A 290 12.76 24.33 -21.96
CA GLU A 290 11.30 24.38 -21.92
C GLU A 290 10.68 23.38 -22.90
N GLU A 291 11.14 23.34 -24.17
CA GLU A 291 10.69 22.37 -25.18
C GLU A 291 10.90 20.93 -24.75
N LEU A 292 12.05 20.62 -24.13
CA LEU A 292 12.31 19.27 -23.63
C LEU A 292 11.45 18.93 -22.41
N MET A 293 11.27 19.88 -21.49
CA MET A 293 10.43 19.69 -20.31
C MET A 293 8.95 19.53 -20.69
N ILE A 294 8.42 20.38 -21.57
CA ILE A 294 7.01 20.30 -22.00
C ILE A 294 6.73 18.96 -22.71
N ARG A 295 7.65 18.47 -23.53
CA ARG A 295 7.53 17.17 -24.19
C ARG A 295 7.40 16.01 -23.19
N ILE A 296 8.13 16.07 -22.06
CA ILE A 296 8.01 15.07 -20.98
C ILE A 296 6.68 15.24 -20.24
N LEU A 297 6.29 16.47 -19.95
CA LEU A 297 5.05 16.77 -19.22
C LEU A 297 3.81 16.34 -20.01
N GLU A 298 3.79 16.57 -21.32
CA GLU A 298 2.70 16.13 -22.20
C GLU A 298 2.61 14.59 -22.24
N HIS A 299 3.75 13.91 -22.39
CA HIS A 299 3.79 12.45 -22.36
C HIS A 299 3.23 11.89 -21.04
N TYR A 300 3.58 12.49 -19.91
CA TYR A 300 3.04 12.06 -18.62
C TYR A 300 1.54 12.33 -18.50
N TYR A 301 1.10 13.51 -18.90
CA TYR A 301 -0.30 13.89 -18.84
C TYR A 301 -1.17 12.94 -19.68
N GLU A 302 -0.79 12.66 -20.90
CA GLU A 302 -1.48 11.74 -21.81
C GLU A 302 -1.51 10.31 -21.24
N SER A 303 -0.37 9.83 -20.72
CA SER A 303 -0.30 8.50 -20.15
C SER A 303 -1.09 8.36 -18.84
N PHE A 304 -1.14 9.41 -18.01
CA PHE A 304 -1.89 9.40 -16.76
C PHE A 304 -3.41 9.41 -16.98
N LEU A 305 -3.89 10.15 -17.94
CA LEU A 305 -5.32 10.17 -18.31
C LEU A 305 -5.85 8.84 -18.85
N GLY A 306 -5.00 7.85 -19.04
CA GLY A 306 -5.36 6.48 -19.35
C GLY A 306 -5.52 5.63 -18.11
N ARG A 307 -5.25 4.33 -18.26
CA ARG A 307 -5.35 3.33 -17.18
C ARG A 307 -4.53 3.64 -15.93
N ILE A 308 -3.50 4.47 -16.06
CA ILE A 308 -2.57 4.79 -15.00
C ILE A 308 -3.23 5.61 -13.90
N GLU A 309 -4.19 6.47 -14.22
CA GLU A 309 -4.92 7.24 -13.22
C GLU A 309 -5.55 6.36 -12.13
N ASN A 310 -6.01 5.17 -12.49
CA ASN A 310 -6.51 4.19 -11.51
C ASN A 310 -5.45 3.66 -10.53
N HIS A 311 -4.18 3.77 -10.89
CA HIS A 311 -3.06 3.12 -10.19
C HIS A 311 -2.01 4.06 -9.67
N ILE A 312 -2.22 5.37 -9.79
CA ILE A 312 -1.18 6.36 -9.52
C ILE A 312 -0.62 6.29 -8.10
N PHE A 313 -1.45 5.90 -7.14
CA PHE A 313 -1.06 5.77 -5.73
C PHE A 313 -0.76 4.34 -5.30
N GLU A 314 -1.02 3.34 -6.13
CA GLU A 314 -0.64 1.95 -5.87
C GLU A 314 0.81 1.67 -6.23
N ASN A 315 1.38 2.44 -7.15
CA ASN A 315 2.71 2.20 -7.68
C ASN A 315 3.63 3.38 -7.39
N HIS A 316 4.73 3.11 -6.68
CA HIS A 316 5.73 4.14 -6.35
C HIS A 316 6.34 4.81 -7.59
N THR A 317 6.37 4.13 -8.74
CA THR A 317 6.82 4.69 -10.03
C THR A 317 6.04 5.94 -10.39
N TRP A 318 4.72 5.86 -10.27
CA TRP A 318 3.85 6.96 -10.60
C TRP A 318 3.96 8.12 -9.63
N GLN A 319 4.19 7.84 -8.38
CA GLN A 319 4.37 8.89 -7.37
C GLN A 319 5.68 9.67 -7.57
N ILE A 320 6.76 9.00 -7.97
CA ILE A 320 8.00 9.67 -8.35
C ILE A 320 7.76 10.54 -9.58
N VAL A 321 7.09 10.00 -10.59
CA VAL A 321 6.77 10.71 -11.84
C VAL A 321 5.83 11.88 -11.58
N LEU A 322 4.79 11.71 -10.75
CA LEU A 322 3.88 12.80 -10.37
C LEU A 322 4.63 13.98 -9.74
N ARG A 323 5.57 13.71 -8.82
CA ARG A 323 6.39 14.77 -8.21
C ARG A 323 7.26 15.47 -9.24
N ALA A 324 7.92 14.72 -10.13
CA ALA A 324 8.74 15.28 -11.20
C ALA A 324 7.90 16.13 -12.16
N MET A 325 6.68 15.68 -12.46
CA MET A 325 5.71 16.43 -13.26
C MET A 325 5.34 17.76 -12.59
N VAL A 326 5.05 17.75 -11.30
CA VAL A 326 4.72 18.98 -10.55
C VAL A 326 5.92 19.93 -10.50
N GLN A 327 7.12 19.43 -10.18
CA GLN A 327 8.34 20.25 -10.14
C GLN A 327 8.65 20.86 -11.49
N GLY A 328 8.57 20.06 -12.56
CA GLY A 328 8.80 20.53 -13.93
C GLY A 328 7.78 21.57 -14.39
N ALA A 329 6.50 21.29 -14.19
CA ALA A 329 5.44 22.20 -14.57
C ALA A 329 5.52 23.52 -13.79
N LEU A 330 5.78 23.48 -12.48
CA LEU A 330 5.96 24.65 -11.63
C LEU A 330 7.15 25.52 -12.10
N THR A 331 8.22 24.88 -12.55
CA THR A 331 9.44 25.56 -12.99
C THR A 331 9.22 26.39 -14.25
N ILE A 332 8.37 25.94 -15.20
CA ILE A 332 8.20 26.58 -16.50
C ILE A 332 6.85 27.27 -16.71
N CYS A 333 5.88 27.17 -15.76
CA CYS A 333 4.50 27.61 -15.98
C CYS A 333 4.33 29.11 -16.20
N ASN A 334 5.27 29.94 -15.79
CA ASN A 334 5.22 31.38 -16.02
C ASN A 334 5.62 31.75 -17.46
N GLU A 335 6.61 31.07 -18.02
CA GLU A 335 7.09 31.27 -19.38
C GLU A 335 6.27 30.43 -20.37
N TYR A 336 5.74 29.30 -19.92
CA TYR A 336 4.93 28.36 -20.70
C TYR A 336 3.55 28.11 -20.03
N PRO A 337 2.57 29.00 -20.22
CA PRO A 337 1.28 28.95 -19.52
C PRO A 337 0.50 27.65 -19.67
N GLU A 338 0.72 26.90 -20.75
CA GLU A 338 0.12 25.58 -20.99
C GLU A 338 0.52 24.57 -19.91
N ALA A 339 1.65 24.78 -19.24
CA ALA A 339 2.08 23.92 -18.14
C ALA A 339 1.14 23.96 -16.92
N MET A 340 0.29 25.01 -16.82
CA MET A 340 -0.72 25.10 -15.75
C MET A 340 -1.70 23.93 -15.74
N LYS A 341 -2.03 23.33 -16.91
CA LYS A 341 -2.92 22.16 -16.97
C LYS A 341 -2.35 20.95 -16.23
N PHE A 342 -1.01 20.79 -16.20
CA PHE A 342 -0.36 19.68 -15.50
C PHE A 342 -0.39 19.88 -14.00
N LEU A 343 -0.27 21.12 -13.54
CA LEU A 343 -0.40 21.47 -12.11
C LEU A 343 -1.83 21.28 -11.63
N GLU A 344 -2.82 21.74 -12.40
CA GLU A 344 -4.24 21.55 -12.10
C GLU A 344 -4.56 20.06 -11.98
N TYR A 345 -4.18 19.27 -12.98
CA TYR A 345 -4.40 17.83 -12.96
C TYR A 345 -3.72 17.16 -11.76
N SER A 346 -2.49 17.54 -11.42
CA SER A 346 -1.76 16.99 -10.28
C SER A 346 -2.42 17.37 -8.95
N TYR A 347 -3.00 18.56 -8.86
CA TYR A 347 -3.76 19.01 -7.70
C TYR A 347 -5.05 18.19 -7.53
N GLU A 348 -5.80 18.00 -8.59
CA GLU A 348 -7.02 17.19 -8.57
C GLU A 348 -6.71 15.71 -8.28
N LEU A 349 -5.64 15.16 -8.86
CA LEU A 349 -5.17 13.83 -8.48
C LEU A 349 -4.90 13.70 -6.98
N TRP A 350 -4.24 14.69 -6.38
CA TRP A 350 -3.90 14.66 -4.96
C TRP A 350 -5.12 14.86 -4.05
N THR A 351 -6.08 15.68 -4.46
CA THR A 351 -7.25 16.02 -3.64
C THR A 351 -8.46 15.11 -3.86
N ALA A 352 -8.52 14.41 -5.00
CA ALA A 352 -9.61 13.49 -5.32
C ALA A 352 -9.15 12.02 -5.38
N ARG A 353 -8.18 11.68 -6.23
CA ARG A 353 -7.78 10.28 -6.41
C ARG A 353 -6.97 9.73 -5.23
N ALA A 354 -6.07 10.52 -4.64
CA ALA A 354 -5.24 10.09 -3.51
C ALA A 354 -6.07 9.66 -2.30
N PRO A 355 -7.04 10.45 -1.82
CA PRO A 355 -7.92 10.03 -0.73
C PRO A 355 -8.69 8.75 -1.01
N ALA A 356 -9.06 8.54 -2.27
CA ALA A 356 -9.83 7.37 -2.67
C ALA A 356 -8.98 6.10 -2.83
N SER A 357 -7.71 6.21 -3.20
CA SER A 357 -6.91 5.05 -3.59
C SER A 357 -5.65 4.83 -2.76
N GLY A 358 -5.19 5.78 -1.98
CA GLY A 358 -3.91 5.69 -1.28
C GLY A 358 -3.94 6.20 0.14
N PHE A 359 -4.60 7.33 0.36
CA PHE A 359 -4.70 7.94 1.67
C PHE A 359 -5.99 7.52 2.37
N ASN A 360 -5.89 6.45 3.14
CA ASN A 360 -6.90 6.01 4.09
C ASN A 360 -6.77 6.75 5.44
N ARG A 361 -7.47 6.27 6.46
CA ARG A 361 -7.43 6.86 7.81
C ARG A 361 -6.36 6.24 8.72
N ASP A 362 -5.71 5.18 8.29
CA ASP A 362 -4.82 4.35 9.14
C ASP A 362 -3.38 4.88 9.21
N GLY A 363 -2.97 5.73 8.29
CA GLY A 363 -1.59 6.20 8.20
C GLY A 363 -0.59 5.18 7.69
N THR A 364 -1.05 4.02 7.24
CA THR A 364 -0.24 2.97 6.61
C THR A 364 -0.20 3.12 5.09
N TRP A 365 0.83 2.56 4.48
CA TRP A 365 0.98 2.55 3.03
C TRP A 365 0.60 1.17 2.49
N HIS A 366 -0.53 1.08 1.81
CA HIS A 366 -1.10 -0.20 1.35
C HIS A 366 -0.22 -0.98 0.37
N ASN A 367 0.65 -0.29 -0.37
CA ASN A 367 1.55 -0.90 -1.35
C ASN A 367 2.80 -1.56 -0.72
N GLY A 368 2.78 -1.80 0.57
CA GLY A 368 3.85 -2.45 1.33
C GLY A 368 4.74 -1.46 2.08
N ALA A 369 4.98 -1.76 3.33
CA ALA A 369 5.72 -0.87 4.24
C ALA A 369 7.19 -0.69 3.86
N SER A 370 7.79 -1.66 3.16
CA SER A 370 9.15 -1.52 2.65
C SER A 370 9.23 -0.51 1.51
N TYR A 371 8.18 -0.45 0.66
CA TYR A 371 8.07 0.52 -0.43
C TYR A 371 7.56 1.90 0.01
N PHE A 372 7.08 2.06 1.21
CA PHE A 372 6.81 3.36 1.81
C PHE A 372 8.00 4.33 1.66
N LYS A 373 9.23 3.84 1.83
CA LYS A 373 10.45 4.63 1.68
C LYS A 373 10.59 5.29 0.30
N THR A 374 10.19 4.62 -0.78
CA THR A 374 10.32 5.17 -2.14
C THR A 374 9.33 6.30 -2.39
N ASN A 375 8.25 6.34 -1.61
CA ASN A 375 7.18 7.32 -1.73
C ASN A 375 7.31 8.49 -0.73
N GLN A 376 8.13 8.36 0.30
CA GLN A 376 8.21 9.32 1.40
C GLN A 376 8.51 10.76 0.93
N TYR A 377 9.31 10.92 -0.12
CA TYR A 377 9.62 12.25 -0.64
C TYR A 377 8.42 12.91 -1.32
N THR A 378 7.60 12.16 -2.05
CA THR A 378 6.33 12.66 -2.61
C THR A 378 5.33 12.96 -1.49
N LEU A 379 5.26 12.08 -0.47
CA LEU A 379 4.40 12.26 0.71
C LEU A 379 4.82 13.47 1.58
N TYR A 380 6.05 13.91 1.49
CA TYR A 380 6.53 15.15 2.07
C TYR A 380 6.27 16.35 1.14
N TYR A 381 6.72 16.26 -0.11
CA TYR A 381 6.78 17.38 -1.04
C TYR A 381 5.40 17.94 -1.40
N MET A 382 4.49 17.06 -1.80
CA MET A 382 3.16 17.47 -2.29
C MET A 382 2.31 18.20 -1.21
N PRO A 383 2.15 17.68 0.01
CA PRO A 383 1.35 18.38 1.02
C PRO A 383 1.99 19.69 1.46
N MET A 384 3.32 19.77 1.53
CA MET A 384 4.02 21.02 1.89
C MET A 384 3.84 22.08 0.82
N LEU A 385 3.98 21.71 -0.45
CA LEU A 385 3.75 22.62 -1.57
C LEU A 385 2.30 23.13 -1.58
N PHE A 386 1.33 22.22 -1.52
CA PHE A 386 -0.09 22.62 -1.57
C PHE A 386 -0.52 23.37 -0.32
N THR A 387 0.04 23.07 0.84
CA THR A 387 -0.15 23.92 2.05
C THR A 387 0.35 25.35 1.81
N HIS A 388 1.52 25.50 1.22
CA HIS A 388 2.07 26.82 0.90
C HIS A 388 1.21 27.57 -0.12
N LEU A 389 0.78 26.92 -1.19
CA LEU A 389 0.01 27.53 -2.27
C LEU A 389 -1.45 27.81 -1.90
N THR A 390 -2.04 27.08 -0.98
CA THR A 390 -3.46 27.22 -0.63
C THR A 390 -3.71 27.90 0.71
N GLY A 391 -2.73 27.88 1.61
CA GLY A 391 -2.91 28.26 3.01
C GLY A 391 -3.66 27.25 3.86
N THR A 392 -4.15 26.14 3.27
CA THR A 392 -4.78 25.02 3.98
C THR A 392 -3.73 24.00 4.35
N ASN A 393 -3.68 23.57 5.62
CA ASN A 393 -2.71 22.59 6.07
C ASN A 393 -3.06 21.18 5.56
N PHE A 394 -2.39 20.69 4.54
CA PHE A 394 -2.62 19.37 3.97
C PHE A 394 -2.17 18.21 4.89
N LEU A 395 -1.40 18.50 5.93
CA LEU A 395 -1.03 17.50 6.95
C LEU A 395 -2.14 17.26 7.99
N GLU A 396 -3.24 18.02 7.93
CA GLU A 396 -4.46 17.73 8.70
C GLU A 396 -5.26 16.55 8.16
N HIS A 397 -4.92 16.05 6.98
CA HIS A 397 -5.53 14.82 6.45
C HIS A 397 -5.34 13.65 7.43
N PRO A 398 -6.37 12.81 7.67
CA PRO A 398 -6.34 11.74 8.68
C PRO A 398 -5.15 10.79 8.55
N TRP A 399 -4.72 10.50 7.32
CA TRP A 399 -3.56 9.66 7.05
C TRP A 399 -2.29 10.19 7.73
N TYR A 400 -2.01 11.49 7.62
CA TYR A 400 -0.82 12.10 8.25
C TYR A 400 -0.91 12.08 9.77
N LYS A 401 -2.11 12.28 10.32
CA LYS A 401 -2.35 12.23 11.77
C LYS A 401 -2.15 10.83 12.36
N ALA A 402 -2.37 9.78 11.57
CA ALA A 402 -2.17 8.40 11.99
C ALA A 402 -0.76 7.86 11.68
N ALA A 403 -0.01 8.50 10.77
CA ALA A 403 1.25 7.97 10.22
C ALA A 403 2.32 7.71 11.28
N GLY A 404 2.44 8.56 12.31
CA GLY A 404 3.41 8.38 13.39
C GLY A 404 3.19 7.08 14.16
N LYS A 405 1.94 6.82 14.56
CA LYS A 405 1.55 5.58 15.24
C LYS A 405 1.76 4.37 14.32
N ALA A 406 1.30 4.45 13.08
CA ALA A 406 1.42 3.37 12.09
C ALA A 406 2.89 2.95 11.84
N MET A 407 3.81 3.90 11.76
CA MET A 407 5.24 3.63 11.60
C MET A 407 5.82 2.81 12.73
N ILE A 408 5.44 3.09 13.98
CA ILE A 408 5.91 2.36 15.16
C ILE A 408 5.46 0.91 15.12
N TYR A 409 4.16 0.68 14.87
CA TYR A 409 3.58 -0.67 14.91
C TYR A 409 4.00 -1.52 13.71
N SER A 410 4.36 -0.91 12.58
CA SER A 410 4.90 -1.64 11.42
C SER A 410 6.38 -2.01 11.57
N ASN A 411 7.15 -1.27 12.34
CA ASN A 411 8.55 -1.56 12.60
C ASN A 411 8.99 -0.98 13.95
N LEU A 412 8.68 -1.71 15.01
CA LEU A 412 9.04 -1.33 16.38
C LEU A 412 10.56 -1.20 16.53
N PRO A 413 11.10 -0.11 17.14
CA PRO A 413 12.54 0.08 17.32
C PRO A 413 13.23 -1.13 17.99
N GLY A 414 14.35 -1.58 17.41
CA GLY A 414 15.12 -2.74 17.90
C GLY A 414 14.53 -4.11 17.57
N THR A 415 13.48 -4.16 16.74
CA THR A 415 12.87 -5.41 16.26
C THR A 415 12.86 -5.46 14.73
N GLU A 416 12.56 -6.62 14.15
CA GLU A 416 12.35 -6.76 12.71
C GLU A 416 10.96 -6.26 12.31
N MET A 417 10.81 -5.93 11.03
CA MET A 417 9.57 -5.37 10.48
C MET A 417 8.44 -6.39 10.48
N THR A 418 7.32 -6.04 11.10
CA THR A 418 6.13 -6.89 11.17
C THR A 418 5.18 -6.74 9.98
N SER A 419 5.27 -5.66 9.22
CA SER A 419 4.38 -5.33 8.11
C SER A 419 4.57 -6.22 6.88
N PHE A 420 3.73 -6.01 5.85
CA PHE A 420 3.61 -6.83 4.66
C PHE A 420 4.12 -6.10 3.41
N GLY A 421 4.19 -6.81 2.27
CA GLY A 421 4.63 -6.32 0.98
C GLY A 421 6.08 -6.65 0.64
N ASP A 422 6.55 -6.20 -0.53
CA ASP A 422 7.88 -6.49 -1.05
C ASP A 422 9.01 -5.96 -0.15
N GLY A 423 10.05 -6.76 0.03
CA GLY A 423 11.32 -6.37 0.65
C GLY A 423 11.33 -6.34 2.18
N VAL A 424 10.22 -6.66 2.86
CA VAL A 424 10.15 -6.66 4.33
C VAL A 424 11.06 -7.72 4.97
N GLU A 425 11.35 -8.80 4.28
CA GLU A 425 12.18 -9.90 4.76
C GLU A 425 13.66 -9.54 4.96
N LYS A 426 14.09 -8.41 4.41
CA LYS A 426 15.48 -7.91 4.49
C LYS A 426 15.67 -6.76 5.49
N ARG A 427 14.64 -6.41 6.26
CA ARG A 427 14.62 -5.22 7.10
C ARG A 427 14.65 -5.57 8.59
N GLY A 428 15.84 -5.47 9.19
CA GLY A 428 16.02 -5.73 10.62
C GLY A 428 15.67 -4.55 11.53
N ALA A 429 15.91 -3.32 11.10
CA ALA A 429 15.71 -2.11 11.91
C ALA A 429 15.02 -1.02 11.08
N PRO A 430 14.41 -0.02 11.73
CA PRO A 430 13.87 1.13 11.02
C PRO A 430 14.91 1.79 10.13
N ASP A 431 14.58 1.91 8.84
CA ASP A 431 15.51 2.51 7.88
C ASP A 431 15.56 4.04 8.01
N ARG A 432 16.66 4.63 7.50
CA ARG A 432 16.93 6.06 7.61
C ARG A 432 15.85 6.93 6.96
N GLY A 433 15.28 6.49 5.85
CA GLY A 433 14.22 7.22 5.18
C GLY A 433 12.95 7.26 6.01
N ARG A 434 12.56 6.15 6.64
CA ARG A 434 11.42 6.10 7.57
C ARG A 434 11.63 7.06 8.75
N LEU A 435 12.85 7.11 9.30
CA LEU A 435 13.17 8.04 10.39
C LEU A 435 13.15 9.50 9.91
N ALA A 436 13.62 9.80 8.70
CA ALA A 436 13.54 11.14 8.14
C ALA A 436 12.09 11.59 7.92
N PHE A 437 11.21 10.68 7.53
CA PHE A 437 9.79 10.97 7.42
C PHE A 437 9.11 11.13 8.80
N ALA A 438 9.51 10.34 9.79
CA ALA A 438 9.04 10.52 11.16
C ALA A 438 9.49 11.87 11.75
N ASP A 439 10.73 12.30 11.49
CA ASP A 439 11.23 13.66 11.84
C ASP A 439 10.36 14.76 11.21
N PHE A 440 10.02 14.60 9.93
CA PHE A 440 9.11 15.51 9.22
C PHE A 440 7.73 15.57 9.89
N ILE A 441 7.10 14.43 10.13
CA ILE A 441 5.77 14.37 10.78
C ILE A 441 5.84 15.00 12.18
N ALA A 442 6.85 14.67 12.98
CA ALA A 442 7.01 15.22 14.32
C ALA A 442 7.15 16.75 14.34
N ARG A 443 7.88 17.33 13.37
CA ARG A 443 8.09 18.78 13.28
C ARG A 443 6.86 19.51 12.79
N GLU A 444 6.26 19.04 11.70
CA GLU A 444 5.20 19.79 11.02
C GLU A 444 3.81 19.59 11.64
N THR A 445 3.57 18.46 12.31
CA THR A 445 2.27 18.15 12.92
C THR A 445 2.29 18.13 14.45
N GLY A 446 3.48 18.10 15.06
CA GLY A 446 3.60 17.92 16.51
C GLY A 446 3.26 16.51 16.98
N ASP A 447 3.31 15.50 16.10
CA ASP A 447 2.95 14.13 16.41
C ASP A 447 3.90 13.50 17.44
N SER A 448 3.35 13.11 18.58
CA SER A 448 4.10 12.55 19.70
C SER A 448 4.68 11.15 19.41
N TYR A 449 3.97 10.33 18.61
CA TYR A 449 4.44 9.01 18.24
C TYR A 449 5.65 9.09 17.30
N ALA A 450 5.58 9.96 16.29
CA ALA A 450 6.69 10.20 15.39
C ALA A 450 7.93 10.76 16.14
N ALA A 451 7.73 11.72 17.06
CA ALA A 451 8.80 12.26 17.90
C ALA A 451 9.45 11.18 18.78
N TRP A 452 8.65 10.34 19.42
CA TRP A 452 9.12 9.21 20.21
C TRP A 452 9.93 8.23 19.33
N TYR A 453 9.42 7.92 18.14
CA TYR A 453 10.07 6.99 17.22
C TYR A 453 11.48 7.43 16.81
N VAL A 454 11.64 8.70 16.45
CA VAL A 454 12.95 9.28 16.12
C VAL A 454 13.91 9.20 17.32
N LYS A 455 13.43 9.58 18.51
CA LYS A 455 14.22 9.55 19.75
C LYS A 455 14.66 8.13 20.10
N GLU A 456 13.74 7.16 20.06
CA GLU A 456 14.00 5.78 20.42
C GLU A 456 14.93 5.07 19.44
N CYS A 457 14.94 5.47 18.18
CA CYS A 457 15.89 5.00 17.16
C CYS A 457 17.26 5.71 17.19
N GLY A 458 17.52 6.55 18.20
CA GLY A 458 18.82 7.17 18.41
C GLY A 458 19.15 8.34 17.49
N ASN A 459 18.13 9.02 16.93
CA ASN A 459 18.30 10.22 16.09
C ASN A 459 19.20 10.02 14.86
N THR A 460 19.15 8.85 14.23
CA THR A 460 19.99 8.54 13.04
C THR A 460 19.44 9.10 11.72
N VAL A 461 18.52 10.06 11.79
CA VAL A 461 17.91 10.74 10.61
C VAL A 461 18.94 11.44 9.72
N HIS A 462 20.06 11.88 10.29
CA HIS A 462 21.12 12.62 9.57
C HIS A 462 21.77 11.85 8.42
N ASP A 463 21.56 10.56 8.37
CA ASP A 463 22.10 9.71 7.31
C ASP A 463 21.26 9.69 6.04
N ASP A 464 20.00 10.13 6.09
CA ASP A 464 19.17 10.28 4.90
C ASP A 464 19.52 11.56 4.14
N TYR A 465 19.90 11.44 2.88
CA TYR A 465 20.29 12.58 2.05
C TYR A 465 19.12 13.18 1.24
N SER A 466 18.06 12.44 1.01
CA SER A 466 16.94 12.87 0.16
C SER A 466 16.13 13.99 0.80
N MET A 467 15.95 13.97 2.12
CA MET A 467 15.26 15.02 2.89
C MET A 467 16.22 15.97 3.62
N ARG A 468 17.51 15.95 3.29
CA ARG A 468 18.53 16.72 4.01
C ARG A 468 18.30 18.23 3.96
N LEU A 469 17.95 18.76 2.80
CA LEU A 469 17.70 20.21 2.65
C LEU A 469 16.54 20.64 3.57
N TYR A 470 15.46 19.89 3.59
CA TYR A 470 14.33 20.11 4.47
C TYR A 470 14.75 20.05 5.95
N ARG A 471 15.41 19.00 6.39
CA ARG A 471 15.79 18.84 7.80
C ARG A 471 16.64 19.98 8.32
N ILE A 472 17.67 20.38 7.56
CA ILE A 472 18.55 21.49 7.95
C ILE A 472 17.79 22.81 7.96
N ALA A 473 16.99 23.10 6.95
CA ALA A 473 16.20 24.32 6.87
C ALA A 473 15.17 24.43 8.01
N ARG A 474 14.55 23.31 8.41
CA ARG A 474 13.49 23.25 9.41
C ARG A 474 13.95 22.78 10.79
N GLU A 475 15.25 22.62 11.01
CA GLU A 475 15.84 22.19 12.28
C GLU A 475 15.42 23.07 13.47
N HIS A 476 15.16 24.34 13.23
CA HIS A 476 14.71 25.30 14.25
C HIS A 476 13.31 24.99 14.81
N ILE A 477 12.51 24.14 14.12
CA ILE A 477 11.21 23.70 14.61
C ILE A 477 11.43 22.52 15.54
N SER A 478 11.13 22.73 16.82
CA SER A 478 11.17 21.68 17.83
C SER A 478 10.01 20.71 17.62
N TYR A 479 10.20 19.46 18.02
CA TYR A 479 9.08 18.50 18.08
C TYR A 479 8.02 19.03 19.05
N GLY A 480 6.78 19.09 18.57
CA GLY A 480 5.62 19.38 19.38
C GLY A 480 5.13 18.13 20.13
N GLY A 481 3.94 18.22 20.71
CA GLY A 481 3.24 17.12 21.30
C GLY A 481 3.68 16.75 22.71
N LYS A 482 3.11 15.67 23.23
CA LYS A 482 3.31 15.12 24.56
C LYS A 482 4.51 14.18 24.55
N GLU A 483 5.34 14.18 25.60
CA GLU A 483 6.33 13.13 25.79
C GLU A 483 5.62 11.81 26.12
N LEU A 484 5.84 10.78 25.29
CA LEU A 484 5.21 9.48 25.44
C LEU A 484 5.96 8.63 26.46
N THR A 485 5.18 7.88 27.23
CA THR A 485 5.64 6.87 28.20
C THR A 485 5.13 5.49 27.81
N ALA A 486 5.60 4.46 28.48
CA ALA A 486 5.12 3.08 28.29
C ALA A 486 3.58 2.95 28.34
N ASN A 487 2.93 3.75 29.17
CA ASN A 487 1.47 3.70 29.36
C ASN A 487 0.66 4.36 28.20
N ASP A 488 1.35 5.04 27.31
CA ASP A 488 0.70 5.69 26.14
C ASP A 488 0.58 4.74 24.94
N PHE A 489 1.12 3.52 25.02
CA PHE A 489 1.10 2.52 23.96
C PHE A 489 0.13 1.39 24.27
N GLU A 490 -0.76 1.13 23.34
CA GLU A 490 -1.56 -0.08 23.32
C GLU A 490 -0.73 -1.23 22.72
N ASN A 491 -0.86 -2.44 23.23
CA ASN A 491 -0.23 -3.63 22.65
C ASN A 491 -0.98 -4.16 21.42
N TYR A 492 -1.56 -3.25 20.63
CA TYR A 492 -2.47 -3.61 19.56
C TYR A 492 -2.69 -2.42 18.59
N LEU A 493 -2.71 -2.71 17.30
CA LEU A 493 -3.17 -1.77 16.28
C LEU A 493 -3.98 -2.50 15.23
N TRP A 494 -5.17 -2.00 14.94
CA TRP A 494 -6.03 -2.45 13.87
C TRP A 494 -6.16 -1.37 12.80
N ASN A 495 -5.44 -1.55 11.71
CA ASN A 495 -5.51 -0.72 10.51
C ASN A 495 -6.63 -1.25 9.62
N LYS A 496 -7.86 -0.87 9.93
CA LYS A 496 -9.07 -1.40 9.30
C LYS A 496 -9.14 -1.09 7.81
N ASP A 497 -8.79 0.13 7.42
CA ASP A 497 -8.88 0.57 6.03
C ASP A 497 -7.82 -0.10 5.15
N THR A 498 -6.62 -0.34 5.70
CA THR A 498 -5.54 -1.05 5.00
C THR A 498 -5.70 -2.57 5.06
N GLY A 499 -6.40 -3.07 6.07
CA GLY A 499 -6.58 -4.50 6.30
C GLY A 499 -5.35 -5.17 6.90
N GLU A 500 -4.65 -4.48 7.79
CA GLU A 500 -3.50 -5.01 8.53
C GLU A 500 -3.71 -4.84 10.04
N GLY A 501 -3.41 -5.88 10.79
CA GLY A 501 -3.47 -5.87 12.25
C GLY A 501 -2.16 -6.30 12.87
N VAL A 502 -1.77 -5.67 13.99
CA VAL A 502 -0.58 -6.04 14.75
C VAL A 502 -0.92 -6.11 16.23
N ALA A 503 -0.54 -7.19 16.88
CA ALA A 503 -0.65 -7.36 18.31
C ALA A 503 0.71 -7.70 18.92
N PHE A 504 0.96 -7.16 20.14
CA PHE A 504 2.16 -7.42 20.93
C PHE A 504 1.78 -8.01 22.27
N SER A 505 2.63 -8.89 22.80
CA SER A 505 2.46 -9.33 24.18
C SER A 505 2.89 -8.23 25.17
N ASP A 506 3.97 -7.53 24.84
CA ASP A 506 4.44 -6.34 25.54
C ASP A 506 5.30 -5.51 24.56
N MET A 507 4.76 -4.42 24.09
CA MET A 507 5.41 -3.54 23.13
C MET A 507 6.60 -2.78 23.74
N VAL A 508 6.58 -2.56 25.04
CA VAL A 508 7.61 -1.80 25.76
C VAL A 508 8.78 -2.70 26.14
N GLU A 509 8.50 -3.88 26.72
CA GLU A 509 9.52 -4.87 27.08
C GLU A 509 9.83 -5.78 25.88
N ARG A 510 10.59 -5.20 24.93
CA ARG A 510 10.91 -5.84 23.64
C ARG A 510 11.76 -7.10 23.74
N SER A 511 12.44 -7.32 24.87
CA SER A 511 13.32 -8.48 25.07
C SER A 511 12.55 -9.79 25.24
N SER A 512 11.27 -9.73 25.62
CA SER A 512 10.39 -10.89 25.81
C SER A 512 9.12 -10.83 24.94
N ASN A 513 9.01 -9.84 24.08
CA ASN A 513 7.82 -9.57 23.30
C ASN A 513 7.53 -10.66 22.26
N LEU A 514 6.28 -11.12 22.24
CA LEU A 514 5.66 -11.83 21.11
C LEU A 514 4.94 -10.80 20.23
N SER A 515 5.22 -10.79 18.95
CA SER A 515 4.55 -9.95 17.96
C SER A 515 3.81 -10.80 16.94
N LEU A 516 2.53 -10.53 16.74
CA LEU A 516 1.67 -11.14 15.74
C LEU A 516 1.24 -10.06 14.75
N ALA A 517 1.55 -10.25 13.47
CA ALA A 517 1.01 -9.44 12.40
C ALA A 517 0.07 -10.29 11.54
N PHE A 518 -1.03 -9.70 11.09
CA PHE A 518 -2.05 -10.35 10.28
C PHE A 518 -2.54 -9.42 9.17
N ARG A 519 -2.76 -9.98 7.97
CA ARG A 519 -3.21 -9.22 6.81
C ARG A 519 -4.43 -9.88 6.14
N SER A 520 -5.46 -9.07 5.93
CA SER A 520 -6.59 -9.35 5.05
C SER A 520 -7.05 -8.01 4.48
N SER A 521 -6.57 -7.66 3.29
CA SER A 521 -6.56 -6.29 2.80
C SER A 521 -7.52 -6.07 1.63
N PRO A 522 -8.31 -4.97 1.64
CA PRO A 522 -9.17 -4.61 0.52
C PRO A 522 -8.40 -4.17 -0.74
N PHE A 523 -7.09 -3.91 -0.62
CA PHE A 523 -6.24 -3.55 -1.76
C PHE A 523 -5.79 -4.76 -2.60
N GLY A 524 -6.10 -5.97 -2.20
CA GLY A 524 -5.74 -7.18 -2.92
C GLY A 524 -4.22 -7.43 -2.97
N SER A 525 -3.76 -7.95 -4.11
CA SER A 525 -2.35 -8.26 -4.38
C SER A 525 -1.89 -7.60 -5.70
N GLY A 526 -2.05 -6.29 -5.78
CA GLY A 526 -1.54 -5.46 -6.89
C GLY A 526 -0.03 -5.25 -6.79
N SER A 527 0.50 -4.26 -7.43
CA SER A 527 1.90 -3.80 -7.46
C SER A 527 2.89 -4.50 -6.49
N HIS A 528 3.23 -3.88 -5.37
CA HIS A 528 4.19 -4.41 -4.37
C HIS A 528 3.54 -5.11 -3.17
N THR A 529 2.23 -5.32 -3.20
CA THR A 529 1.53 -6.23 -2.29
C THR A 529 1.66 -7.67 -2.78
N LEU A 530 1.53 -8.63 -1.88
CA LEU A 530 1.75 -10.04 -2.16
C LEU A 530 0.41 -10.80 -2.19
N ALA A 531 0.40 -12.00 -2.75
CA ALA A 531 -0.76 -12.88 -2.77
C ALA A 531 -0.90 -13.60 -1.40
N ASP A 532 -1.14 -12.83 -0.35
CA ASP A 532 -1.01 -13.22 1.05
C ASP A 532 -2.23 -12.82 1.92
N GLN A 533 -3.43 -12.81 1.34
CA GLN A 533 -4.65 -12.57 2.13
C GLN A 533 -4.82 -13.65 3.20
N ASN A 534 -5.28 -13.24 4.38
CA ASN A 534 -5.38 -14.07 5.59
C ASN A 534 -4.04 -14.71 6.00
N SER A 535 -2.89 -14.12 5.63
CA SER A 535 -1.61 -14.59 6.15
C SER A 535 -1.21 -13.89 7.44
N PHE A 536 -0.38 -14.57 8.22
CA PHE A 536 0.17 -14.01 9.46
C PHE A 536 1.69 -14.13 9.50
N LYS A 537 2.30 -13.26 10.33
CA LYS A 537 3.71 -13.31 10.70
C LYS A 537 3.84 -13.33 12.21
N LEU A 538 4.78 -14.10 12.71
CA LEU A 538 5.04 -14.25 14.12
C LEU A 538 6.51 -13.98 14.43
N PHE A 539 6.74 -13.07 15.37
CA PHE A 539 8.08 -12.73 15.84
C PHE A 539 8.15 -12.92 17.36
N TYR A 540 9.29 -13.37 17.84
CA TYR A 540 9.52 -13.47 19.27
C TYR A 540 10.88 -12.88 19.62
N LYS A 541 10.91 -12.03 20.64
CA LYS A 541 12.12 -11.28 21.05
C LYS A 541 12.73 -10.47 19.90
N GLY A 542 11.88 -9.97 18.97
CA GLY A 542 12.29 -9.24 17.79
C GLY A 542 12.91 -10.10 16.68
N ARG A 543 12.78 -11.42 16.72
CA ARG A 543 13.27 -12.36 15.71
C ARG A 543 12.14 -13.10 15.02
N PRO A 544 12.27 -13.38 13.70
CA PRO A 544 11.25 -14.10 12.96
C PRO A 544 11.09 -15.53 13.47
N VAL A 545 9.86 -15.95 13.70
CA VAL A 545 9.48 -17.32 14.08
C VAL A 545 8.81 -18.00 12.89
N TYR A 546 7.62 -17.50 12.53
CA TYR A 546 6.91 -17.93 11.34
C TYR A 546 6.65 -16.70 10.47
N VAL A 547 7.29 -16.66 9.31
CA VAL A 547 7.26 -15.53 8.38
C VAL A 547 7.15 -16.05 6.96
N ASN A 548 6.86 -15.18 6.00
CA ASN A 548 6.83 -15.57 4.60
C ASN A 548 8.20 -16.12 4.12
N ALA A 549 8.16 -17.04 3.18
CA ALA A 549 9.33 -17.60 2.52
C ALA A 549 9.63 -16.91 1.19
N GLY A 550 10.90 -16.94 0.78
CA GLY A 550 11.38 -16.25 -0.41
C GLY A 550 11.91 -14.85 -0.10
N TYR A 551 12.43 -14.21 -1.14
CA TYR A 551 13.10 -12.91 -1.05
C TYR A 551 12.77 -12.05 -2.25
N TYR A 552 12.52 -10.79 -2.04
CA TYR A 552 12.41 -9.84 -3.14
C TYR A 552 13.78 -9.64 -3.81
N GLN A 553 13.91 -10.05 -5.06
CA GLN A 553 15.11 -9.87 -5.87
C GLN A 553 14.88 -8.90 -7.02
N SER A 554 13.82 -9.12 -7.80
CA SER A 554 13.30 -8.18 -8.77
C SER A 554 11.78 -8.34 -8.89
N PHE A 555 11.15 -7.41 -9.59
CA PHE A 555 9.70 -7.36 -9.69
C PHE A 555 9.12 -8.52 -10.52
N ASN A 556 9.84 -8.97 -11.54
CA ASN A 556 9.34 -9.87 -12.58
C ASN A 556 10.23 -11.10 -12.83
N ASP A 557 11.07 -11.50 -11.87
CA ASP A 557 11.82 -12.75 -11.98
C ASP A 557 10.98 -13.97 -11.56
N ALA A 558 11.42 -15.16 -11.97
CA ALA A 558 10.70 -16.40 -11.69
C ALA A 558 10.57 -16.68 -10.19
N HIS A 559 11.56 -16.32 -9.36
CA HIS A 559 11.48 -16.46 -7.91
C HIS A 559 10.36 -15.58 -7.32
N SER A 560 10.26 -14.34 -7.77
CA SER A 560 9.18 -13.45 -7.35
C SER A 560 7.80 -14.00 -7.73
N LEU A 561 7.64 -14.51 -8.96
CA LEU A 561 6.35 -14.97 -9.47
C LEU A 561 5.91 -16.33 -8.91
N LEU A 562 6.84 -17.27 -8.69
CA LEU A 562 6.51 -18.65 -8.31
C LEU A 562 6.71 -18.97 -6.83
N GLN A 563 7.48 -18.16 -6.10
CA GLN A 563 7.78 -18.40 -4.69
C GLN A 563 7.42 -17.20 -3.80
N TYR A 564 8.09 -16.06 -4.00
CA TYR A 564 8.05 -14.96 -3.06
C TYR A 564 6.69 -14.25 -2.99
N ARG A 565 6.08 -13.96 -4.15
CA ARG A 565 4.75 -13.34 -4.26
C ARG A 565 3.62 -14.33 -4.20
N ASN A 566 3.89 -15.57 -4.59
CA ASN A 566 2.88 -16.61 -4.67
C ASN A 566 2.37 -17.01 -3.28
N THR A 567 1.10 -17.32 -3.17
CA THR A 567 0.45 -17.75 -1.92
C THR A 567 1.19 -18.87 -1.21
N ARG A 568 1.86 -19.76 -1.96
CA ARG A 568 2.67 -20.85 -1.39
C ARG A 568 3.84 -20.39 -0.55
N GLY A 569 4.27 -19.15 -0.66
CA GLY A 569 5.31 -18.54 0.18
C GLY A 569 4.81 -17.93 1.48
N HIS A 570 3.52 -18.03 1.78
CA HIS A 570 2.89 -17.32 2.90
C HIS A 570 2.15 -18.25 3.86
N ASN A 571 1.97 -17.81 5.12
CA ASN A 571 1.30 -18.57 6.17
C ASN A 571 -0.24 -18.43 6.04
N THR A 572 -0.79 -19.01 4.99
CA THR A 572 -2.22 -18.98 4.65
C THR A 572 -2.64 -20.36 4.11
N ILE A 573 -3.63 -20.46 3.24
CA ILE A 573 -4.06 -21.72 2.64
C ILE A 573 -3.84 -21.72 1.11
N MET A 574 -3.86 -22.92 0.52
CA MET A 574 -4.14 -23.13 -0.90
C MET A 574 -5.31 -24.13 -1.03
N ILE A 575 -6.03 -24.06 -2.14
CA ILE A 575 -7.14 -24.93 -2.49
C ILE A 575 -6.85 -25.57 -3.85
N ASN A 576 -6.90 -26.92 -3.95
CA ASN A 576 -6.51 -27.67 -5.16
C ASN A 576 -5.11 -27.29 -5.69
N ASN A 577 -4.16 -26.97 -4.82
CA ASN A 577 -2.83 -26.43 -5.12
C ASN A 577 -2.85 -25.03 -5.81
N ILE A 578 -3.98 -24.35 -5.83
CA ILE A 578 -4.13 -23.00 -6.40
C ILE A 578 -4.17 -21.99 -5.25
N GLY A 579 -3.46 -20.88 -5.45
CA GLY A 579 -3.42 -19.73 -4.55
C GLY A 579 -4.18 -18.53 -5.10
N GLN A 580 -3.85 -17.37 -4.58
CA GLN A 580 -4.43 -16.08 -4.95
C GLN A 580 -3.68 -15.52 -6.17
N PRO A 581 -4.38 -14.93 -7.17
CA PRO A 581 -3.73 -14.25 -8.29
C PRO A 581 -3.17 -12.89 -7.87
N PHE A 582 -2.28 -12.33 -8.69
CA PHE A 582 -1.73 -10.99 -8.50
C PHE A 582 -2.67 -9.95 -9.12
N THR A 583 -3.66 -9.56 -8.38
CA THR A 583 -4.67 -8.59 -8.82
C THR A 583 -5.32 -7.90 -7.63
N THR A 584 -5.81 -6.70 -7.82
CA THR A 584 -6.62 -6.01 -6.80
C THR A 584 -7.98 -6.67 -6.58
N ARG A 585 -8.42 -7.55 -7.48
CA ARG A 585 -9.64 -8.38 -7.31
C ARG A 585 -9.46 -9.49 -6.27
N ALA A 586 -8.23 -9.95 -6.03
CA ALA A 586 -7.89 -10.94 -5.01
C ALA A 586 -7.76 -10.27 -3.64
N TYR A 587 -8.84 -9.72 -3.14
CA TYR A 587 -8.88 -8.95 -1.90
C TYR A 587 -9.45 -9.73 -0.72
N GLY A 588 -9.20 -9.20 0.46
CA GLY A 588 -9.82 -9.63 1.70
C GLY A 588 -10.22 -8.42 2.54
N ASN A 589 -10.81 -8.66 3.68
CA ASN A 589 -11.17 -7.62 4.64
C ASN A 589 -10.76 -8.06 6.05
N LEU A 590 -10.16 -7.16 6.80
CA LEU A 590 -9.97 -7.34 8.23
C LEU A 590 -11.24 -6.85 8.94
N GLU A 591 -12.20 -7.76 9.08
CA GLU A 591 -13.56 -7.44 9.47
C GLU A 591 -13.70 -6.98 10.90
N ARG A 592 -12.90 -7.58 11.80
CA ARG A 592 -13.02 -7.34 13.25
C ARG A 592 -11.68 -7.31 13.93
N GLY A 593 -11.64 -6.54 15.00
CA GLY A 593 -10.48 -6.47 15.88
C GLY A 593 -10.87 -6.12 17.30
N LEU A 594 -10.56 -6.98 18.27
CA LEU A 594 -10.80 -6.76 19.69
C LEU A 594 -9.50 -6.89 20.47
N ASN A 595 -9.32 -6.07 21.49
CA ASN A 595 -8.12 -6.09 22.34
C ASN A 595 -8.47 -5.94 23.81
N GLY A 596 -8.02 -6.90 24.60
CA GLY A 596 -8.04 -6.87 26.08
C GLY A 596 -6.62 -6.99 26.63
N THR A 597 -6.50 -7.06 27.96
CA THR A 597 -5.22 -7.25 28.63
C THR A 597 -4.57 -8.59 28.27
N ASN A 598 -5.38 -9.65 28.26
CA ASN A 598 -4.88 -11.02 28.14
C ASN A 598 -5.05 -11.62 26.75
N LEU A 599 -5.91 -11.03 25.91
CA LEU A 599 -6.25 -11.54 24.59
C LEU A 599 -6.37 -10.40 23.58
N ALA A 600 -5.77 -10.59 22.42
CA ALA A 600 -6.02 -9.80 21.22
C ALA A 600 -6.59 -10.69 20.11
N TYR A 601 -7.46 -10.15 19.28
CA TYR A 601 -8.20 -10.89 18.25
C TYR A 601 -8.30 -10.09 16.96
N PHE A 602 -8.21 -10.81 15.84
CA PHE A 602 -8.57 -10.34 14.51
C PHE A 602 -9.40 -11.38 13.76
N LEU A 603 -10.30 -10.91 12.91
CA LEU A 603 -11.04 -11.71 11.94
C LEU A 603 -10.74 -11.19 10.54
N GLY A 604 -10.14 -12.03 9.70
CA GLY A 604 -9.95 -11.76 8.28
C GLY A 604 -10.90 -12.61 7.44
N ASP A 605 -11.51 -11.99 6.44
CA ASP A 605 -12.28 -12.66 5.39
C ASP A 605 -11.52 -12.52 4.06
N ALA A 606 -11.10 -13.64 3.49
CA ALA A 606 -10.40 -13.75 2.22
C ALA A 606 -11.21 -14.59 1.19
N SER A 607 -12.52 -14.67 1.36
CA SER A 607 -13.40 -15.44 0.48
C SER A 607 -13.35 -14.99 -0.99
N GLN A 608 -13.00 -13.72 -1.24
CA GLN A 608 -12.84 -13.14 -2.58
C GLN A 608 -11.41 -13.22 -3.15
N ALA A 609 -10.46 -13.77 -2.38
CA ALA A 609 -9.06 -13.70 -2.76
C ALA A 609 -8.61 -14.74 -3.79
N TYR A 610 -9.37 -15.83 -3.98
CA TYR A 610 -9.00 -16.96 -4.85
C TYR A 610 -9.78 -16.92 -6.18
N CYS A 611 -9.57 -15.86 -6.97
CA CYS A 611 -10.39 -15.46 -8.09
C CYS A 611 -9.68 -15.52 -9.45
N GLY A 612 -9.24 -16.70 -9.90
CA GLY A 612 -8.73 -16.89 -11.26
C GLY A 612 -7.25 -16.55 -11.44
N VAL A 613 -6.94 -15.73 -12.43
CA VAL A 613 -5.55 -15.39 -12.84
C VAL A 613 -5.32 -13.89 -12.82
N SER A 614 -4.04 -13.51 -12.88
CA SER A 614 -3.63 -12.10 -12.93
C SER A 614 -3.87 -11.54 -14.35
N GLU A 615 -4.90 -10.72 -14.51
CA GLU A 615 -5.29 -10.15 -15.81
C GLU A 615 -4.63 -8.80 -16.11
N TYR A 616 -4.07 -8.16 -15.12
CA TYR A 616 -3.41 -6.87 -15.27
C TYR A 616 -2.18 -6.97 -16.19
N SER A 617 -2.07 -6.08 -17.17
CA SER A 617 -1.03 -6.12 -18.20
C SER A 617 0.39 -6.19 -17.65
N MET A 618 0.66 -5.49 -16.55
CA MET A 618 1.95 -5.52 -15.87
C MET A 618 2.37 -6.94 -15.47
N TRP A 619 1.42 -7.72 -14.92
CA TRP A 619 1.68 -9.11 -14.53
C TRP A 619 1.72 -10.05 -15.74
N GLN A 620 0.85 -9.85 -16.73
CA GLN A 620 0.92 -10.61 -17.97
C GLN A 620 2.29 -10.45 -18.64
N ASP A 621 2.82 -9.23 -18.68
CA ASP A 621 4.15 -8.95 -19.19
C ASP A 621 5.25 -9.62 -18.35
N ALA A 622 5.14 -9.58 -17.02
CA ALA A 622 6.09 -10.21 -16.12
C ALA A 622 6.12 -11.74 -16.31
N PHE A 623 4.97 -12.39 -16.36
CA PHE A 623 4.84 -13.83 -16.63
C PHE A 623 5.38 -14.19 -18.01
N SER A 624 5.05 -13.42 -19.04
CA SER A 624 5.54 -13.61 -20.41
C SER A 624 7.06 -13.50 -20.50
N LYS A 625 7.66 -12.48 -19.87
CA LYS A 625 9.12 -12.30 -19.83
C LYS A 625 9.83 -13.42 -19.09
N ALA A 626 9.22 -13.94 -18.03
CA ALA A 626 9.74 -15.07 -17.28
C ALA A 626 9.51 -16.43 -17.99
N GLY A 627 8.70 -16.48 -19.05
CA GLY A 627 8.35 -17.73 -19.74
C GLY A 627 7.44 -18.64 -18.93
N ILE A 628 6.65 -18.07 -18.00
CA ILE A 628 5.78 -18.79 -17.08
C ILE A 628 4.32 -18.60 -17.50
N SER A 629 3.56 -19.71 -17.56
CA SER A 629 2.11 -19.66 -17.78
C SER A 629 1.37 -19.68 -16.44
N GLN A 630 0.29 -18.91 -16.35
CA GLN A 630 -0.57 -18.92 -15.17
C GLN A 630 -1.52 -20.14 -15.23
N THR A 631 -1.05 -21.26 -14.72
CA THR A 631 -1.74 -22.56 -14.74
C THR A 631 -1.80 -23.16 -13.33
N PRO A 632 -2.70 -24.13 -13.06
CA PRO A 632 -2.77 -24.82 -11.76
C PRO A 632 -1.44 -25.46 -11.33
N GLU A 633 -0.60 -25.90 -12.27
CA GLU A 633 0.75 -26.41 -12.00
C GLU A 633 1.62 -25.39 -11.25
N TYR A 634 1.45 -24.11 -11.59
CA TYR A 634 2.17 -23.00 -10.95
C TYR A 634 1.38 -22.31 -9.85
N GLY A 635 0.19 -22.82 -9.52
CA GLY A 635 -0.64 -22.31 -8.44
C GLY A 635 -1.59 -21.19 -8.84
N PHE A 636 -1.98 -21.10 -10.12
CA PHE A 636 -2.92 -20.11 -10.64
C PHE A 636 -4.11 -20.77 -11.34
N GLY A 637 -5.29 -20.20 -11.21
CA GLY A 637 -6.51 -20.68 -11.84
C GLY A 637 -7.75 -20.39 -11.01
N GLU A 638 -8.91 -20.76 -11.56
CA GLU A 638 -10.17 -20.69 -10.85
C GLU A 638 -10.22 -21.70 -9.70
N THR A 639 -10.89 -21.36 -8.63
CA THR A 639 -11.10 -22.24 -7.49
C THR A 639 -12.58 -22.31 -7.11
N PRO A 640 -13.03 -23.41 -6.50
CA PRO A 640 -14.38 -23.50 -5.98
C PRO A 640 -14.57 -22.82 -4.61
N LEU A 641 -13.60 -22.08 -4.11
CA LEU A 641 -13.66 -21.46 -2.78
C LEU A 641 -14.80 -20.44 -2.71
N ASN A 642 -15.66 -20.55 -1.70
CA ASN A 642 -16.75 -19.62 -1.42
C ASN A 642 -16.71 -19.03 0.00
N ASN A 643 -15.91 -19.61 0.91
CA ASN A 643 -15.73 -19.10 2.26
C ASN A 643 -14.28 -19.33 2.74
N TYR A 644 -13.63 -18.28 3.19
CA TYR A 644 -12.37 -18.36 3.92
C TYR A 644 -12.29 -17.27 5.00
N LYS A 645 -12.73 -17.63 6.20
CA LYS A 645 -12.59 -16.78 7.38
C LYS A 645 -11.51 -17.32 8.31
N ARG A 646 -10.59 -16.45 8.71
CA ARG A 646 -9.53 -16.77 9.67
C ARG A 646 -9.72 -15.95 10.92
N HIS A 647 -9.99 -16.62 12.04
CA HIS A 647 -9.94 -16.06 13.37
C HIS A 647 -8.54 -16.27 13.95
N ILE A 648 -7.86 -15.19 14.34
CA ILE A 648 -6.53 -15.28 14.90
C ILE A 648 -6.46 -14.53 16.23
N PHE A 649 -5.89 -15.19 17.22
CA PHE A 649 -5.84 -14.73 18.61
C PHE A 649 -4.40 -14.74 19.12
N MET A 650 -4.00 -13.67 19.77
CA MET A 650 -2.84 -13.69 20.66
C MET A 650 -3.34 -13.87 22.10
N LEU A 651 -2.99 -14.98 22.74
CA LEU A 651 -3.20 -15.20 24.17
C LEU A 651 -1.89 -14.85 24.89
N ARG A 652 -1.88 -13.68 25.51
CA ARG A 652 -0.67 -13.17 26.16
C ARG A 652 -0.25 -14.03 27.34
N PRO A 653 1.07 -14.21 27.60
CA PRO A 653 2.16 -13.51 26.92
C PRO A 653 2.73 -14.26 25.68
N ASN A 654 2.44 -15.54 25.45
CA ASN A 654 3.26 -16.37 24.56
C ASN A 654 2.51 -17.44 23.75
N LYS A 655 1.21 -17.26 23.50
CA LYS A 655 0.43 -18.22 22.74
C LYS A 655 -0.34 -17.53 21.60
N VAL A 656 -0.55 -18.27 20.49
CA VAL A 656 -1.41 -17.86 19.38
C VAL A 656 -2.38 -19.00 19.07
N VAL A 657 -3.63 -18.66 18.81
CA VAL A 657 -4.64 -19.60 18.34
C VAL A 657 -5.15 -19.12 16.99
N ILE A 658 -5.22 -20.00 16.00
CA ILE A 658 -5.75 -19.74 14.66
C ILE A 658 -6.88 -20.71 14.42
N TYR A 659 -8.03 -20.21 13.99
CA TYR A 659 -9.17 -21.01 13.62
C TYR A 659 -9.65 -20.60 12.24
N ASP A 660 -9.49 -21.51 11.27
CA ASP A 660 -9.88 -21.35 9.89
C ASP A 660 -11.22 -22.01 9.63
N ASP A 661 -12.16 -21.25 9.07
CA ASP A 661 -13.44 -21.72 8.58
C ASP A 661 -13.44 -21.62 7.05
N LEU A 662 -13.48 -22.79 6.39
CA LEU A 662 -13.25 -22.95 4.96
C LEU A 662 -14.48 -23.59 4.31
N GLY A 663 -14.86 -23.08 3.12
CA GLY A 663 -15.96 -23.60 2.32
C GLY A 663 -15.66 -23.52 0.81
N ALA A 664 -16.25 -24.47 0.08
CA ALA A 664 -16.16 -24.54 -1.38
C ALA A 664 -17.49 -25.02 -1.97
N ASP A 665 -17.78 -24.66 -3.23
CA ASP A 665 -18.99 -25.07 -3.97
C ASP A 665 -18.94 -26.52 -4.42
N GLU A 666 -17.76 -27.13 -4.47
CA GLU A 666 -17.53 -28.53 -4.78
C GLU A 666 -16.38 -29.09 -3.92
N PRO A 667 -16.26 -30.42 -3.75
CA PRO A 667 -15.19 -31.01 -2.96
C PRO A 667 -13.80 -30.62 -3.48
N ALA A 668 -12.98 -30.01 -2.62
CA ALA A 668 -11.63 -29.54 -2.93
C ALA A 668 -10.62 -30.01 -1.89
N THR A 669 -9.37 -30.19 -2.30
CA THR A 669 -8.25 -30.44 -1.39
C THR A 669 -7.80 -29.13 -0.74
N TRP A 670 -7.50 -29.18 0.54
CA TRP A 670 -7.07 -28.03 1.31
C TRP A 670 -5.61 -28.17 1.76
N GLN A 671 -4.86 -27.09 1.69
CA GLN A 671 -3.48 -27.04 2.16
C GLN A 671 -3.32 -25.90 3.13
N TRP A 672 -2.87 -26.18 4.35
CA TRP A 672 -2.50 -25.16 5.34
C TRP A 672 -0.99 -25.02 5.36
N LEU A 673 -0.49 -23.80 5.24
CA LEU A 673 0.92 -23.50 5.01
C LEU A 673 1.57 -22.81 6.21
N LEU A 674 2.80 -23.20 6.51
CA LEU A 674 3.62 -22.57 7.52
C LEU A 674 5.10 -22.48 7.06
N HIS A 675 5.75 -21.36 7.32
CA HIS A 675 7.12 -21.10 6.89
C HIS A 675 7.98 -20.63 8.06
N SER A 676 9.23 -21.10 8.09
CA SER A 676 10.18 -20.80 9.17
C SER A 676 11.61 -20.67 8.63
N PRO A 677 12.45 -19.77 9.19
CA PRO A 677 13.88 -19.79 8.90
C PRO A 677 14.57 -21.03 9.49
N VAL A 678 13.92 -21.75 10.40
CA VAL A 678 14.47 -22.89 11.15
C VAL A 678 13.67 -24.16 10.84
N GLU A 679 14.34 -25.31 10.92
CA GLU A 679 13.78 -26.63 10.60
C GLU A 679 12.56 -27.00 11.46
N PHE A 680 11.58 -27.62 10.79
CA PHE A 680 10.41 -28.20 11.43
C PHE A 680 10.68 -29.66 11.86
N HIS A 681 10.37 -29.99 13.10
CA HIS A 681 10.37 -31.36 13.62
C HIS A 681 8.94 -31.80 13.84
N VAL A 682 8.44 -32.70 12.97
CA VAL A 682 7.03 -33.13 12.95
C VAL A 682 6.87 -34.43 13.73
N ALA A 683 5.88 -34.48 14.64
CA ALA A 683 5.48 -35.66 15.37
C ALA A 683 3.96 -35.70 15.47
N GLY A 684 3.32 -36.45 14.56
CA GLY A 684 1.86 -36.45 14.39
C GLY A 684 1.36 -35.08 13.98
N ASN A 685 0.45 -34.49 14.75
CA ASN A 685 -0.08 -33.14 14.52
C ASN A 685 0.75 -32.03 15.21
N LYS A 686 1.84 -32.39 15.88
CA LYS A 686 2.72 -31.47 16.60
C LYS A 686 3.96 -31.14 15.78
N VAL A 687 4.22 -29.87 15.60
CA VAL A 687 5.34 -29.31 14.86
C VAL A 687 6.19 -28.47 15.81
N THR A 688 7.47 -28.81 15.95
CA THR A 688 8.40 -28.12 16.84
C THR A 688 9.50 -27.44 16.03
N THR A 689 9.81 -26.19 16.35
CA THR A 689 10.93 -25.42 15.81
C THR A 689 11.80 -24.90 16.94
N ASN A 690 13.13 -25.16 16.87
CA ASN A 690 14.06 -24.77 17.92
C ASN A 690 14.98 -23.66 17.39
N TYR A 691 14.93 -22.51 18.04
CA TYR A 691 15.70 -21.34 17.67
C TYR A 691 16.92 -21.17 18.54
N THR A 692 18.07 -20.98 17.92
CA THR A 692 19.32 -20.63 18.59
C THR A 692 19.74 -19.24 18.15
N THR A 693 19.80 -18.31 19.08
CA THR A 693 20.22 -16.94 18.79
C THR A 693 21.44 -16.58 19.63
N THR A 694 22.33 -15.77 19.08
CA THR A 694 23.56 -15.35 19.77
C THR A 694 23.32 -14.23 20.78
N ASP A 695 22.25 -13.45 20.60
CA ASP A 695 21.98 -12.21 21.34
C ASP A 695 20.70 -12.25 22.18
N LYS A 696 19.74 -13.15 21.89
CA LYS A 696 18.42 -13.21 22.52
C LYS A 696 18.16 -14.50 23.31
N GLY A 697 19.14 -15.41 23.32
CA GLY A 697 18.98 -16.75 23.93
C GLY A 697 18.16 -17.71 23.07
N ASN A 698 18.11 -18.95 23.47
CA ASN A 698 17.39 -19.99 22.77
C ASN A 698 15.89 -19.93 23.13
N PHE A 699 15.05 -20.29 22.18
CA PHE A 699 13.63 -20.48 22.39
C PHE A 699 13.05 -21.55 21.47
N THR A 700 11.89 -22.07 21.82
CA THR A 700 11.19 -23.09 21.03
C THR A 700 9.79 -22.59 20.71
N ALA A 701 9.35 -22.83 19.48
CA ALA A 701 7.96 -22.65 19.08
C ALA A 701 7.35 -24.03 18.76
N VAL A 702 6.14 -24.27 19.26
CA VAL A 702 5.39 -25.50 19.02
C VAL A 702 4.04 -25.13 18.42
N ALA A 703 3.75 -25.61 17.22
CA ALA A 703 2.45 -25.54 16.59
C ALA A 703 1.76 -26.92 16.63
N GLN A 704 0.49 -26.96 17.01
CA GLN A 704 -0.34 -28.17 16.99
C GLN A 704 -1.57 -27.90 16.13
N ILE A 705 -1.75 -28.75 15.10
CA ILE A 705 -2.80 -28.61 14.10
C ILE A 705 -3.90 -29.63 14.40
N TYR A 706 -5.11 -29.17 14.56
CA TYR A 706 -6.30 -29.98 14.83
C TYR A 706 -7.33 -29.75 13.72
N CYS A 707 -7.93 -30.83 13.29
CA CYS A 707 -8.98 -30.88 12.30
C CYS A 707 -9.77 -32.19 12.50
N GLU A 708 -10.97 -32.27 11.97
CA GLU A 708 -11.74 -33.52 11.97
C GLU A 708 -11.01 -34.62 11.20
N GLN A 709 -10.35 -34.25 10.09
CA GLN A 709 -9.48 -35.12 9.30
C GLN A 709 -8.02 -34.93 9.74
N ILE A 710 -7.29 -36.01 9.86
CA ILE A 710 -5.86 -35.95 10.18
C ILE A 710 -5.08 -35.55 8.93
N PRO A 711 -4.40 -34.39 8.91
CA PRO A 711 -3.64 -33.95 7.74
C PRO A 711 -2.36 -34.79 7.53
N ILE A 712 -1.94 -34.86 6.27
CA ILE A 712 -0.58 -35.32 5.95
C ILE A 712 0.34 -34.10 6.02
N ILE A 713 1.25 -34.08 6.99
CA ILE A 713 2.18 -32.96 7.18
C ILE A 713 3.51 -33.31 6.49
N THR A 714 3.91 -32.50 5.53
CA THR A 714 5.20 -32.58 4.83
C THR A 714 6.02 -31.33 5.06
N THR A 715 7.34 -31.47 5.03
CA THR A 715 8.28 -30.34 5.16
C THR A 715 9.36 -30.41 4.09
N THR A 716 9.74 -29.26 3.57
CA THR A 716 10.85 -29.15 2.62
C THR A 716 11.63 -27.86 2.85
N LYS A 717 12.88 -27.84 2.40
CA LYS A 717 13.71 -26.64 2.34
C LYS A 717 13.96 -26.21 0.89
N ASP A 718 13.38 -26.93 -0.06
CA ASP A 718 13.60 -26.64 -1.47
C ASP A 718 12.64 -25.57 -1.96
N TRP A 719 13.13 -24.72 -2.85
CA TRP A 719 12.29 -23.78 -3.58
C TRP A 719 11.33 -24.54 -4.49
N PHE A 720 10.20 -23.92 -4.80
CA PHE A 720 9.33 -24.44 -5.83
C PHE A 720 10.11 -24.55 -7.16
N PRO A 721 9.97 -25.65 -7.91
CA PRO A 721 10.70 -25.84 -9.16
C PRO A 721 10.49 -24.70 -10.15
N GLY A 722 11.58 -24.14 -10.66
CA GLY A 722 11.57 -22.94 -11.50
C GLY A 722 11.44 -21.61 -10.76
N GLY A 723 11.22 -21.63 -9.43
CA GLY A 723 11.17 -20.46 -8.57
C GLY A 723 12.42 -20.26 -7.72
N GLU A 724 13.57 -20.76 -8.14
CA GLU A 724 14.85 -20.55 -7.46
C GLU A 724 15.29 -19.07 -7.56
N PRO A 725 15.92 -18.51 -6.52
CA PRO A 725 16.47 -17.15 -6.57
C PRO A 725 17.54 -17.02 -7.65
N THR A 726 17.57 -15.89 -8.34
CA THR A 726 18.60 -15.57 -9.34
C THR A 726 20.02 -15.50 -8.76
N SER A 727 20.13 -15.13 -7.47
CA SER A 727 21.37 -15.11 -6.69
C SER A 727 21.28 -16.02 -5.45
N PRO A 728 21.23 -17.35 -5.63
CA PRO A 728 20.96 -18.28 -4.52
C PRO A 728 22.02 -18.26 -3.42
N ALA A 729 23.24 -17.86 -3.71
CA ALA A 729 24.32 -17.79 -2.72
C ALA A 729 24.13 -16.68 -1.68
N ASP A 730 23.32 -15.68 -2.01
CA ASP A 730 23.12 -14.47 -1.18
C ASP A 730 21.94 -14.60 -0.22
N VAL A 731 21.13 -15.68 -0.33
CA VAL A 731 19.91 -15.85 0.46
C VAL A 731 19.86 -17.25 1.08
N ALA A 732 19.47 -17.28 2.37
CA ALA A 732 19.30 -18.55 3.08
C ALA A 732 17.98 -19.21 2.67
N LYS A 733 18.01 -20.53 2.42
CA LYS A 733 16.79 -21.30 2.23
C LYS A 733 15.97 -21.34 3.52
N GLN A 734 14.67 -21.12 3.39
CA GLN A 734 13.70 -21.25 4.47
C GLN A 734 13.00 -22.61 4.39
N TRP A 735 12.42 -23.02 5.51
CA TRP A 735 11.64 -24.25 5.59
C TRP A 735 10.17 -23.98 5.30
N HIS A 736 9.57 -24.87 4.54
CA HIS A 736 8.15 -24.89 4.18
C HIS A 736 7.51 -26.12 4.82
N LEU A 737 6.35 -25.91 5.41
CA LEU A 737 5.47 -26.95 5.90
C LEU A 737 4.14 -26.84 5.18
N THR A 738 3.64 -27.98 4.70
CA THR A 738 2.30 -28.13 4.15
C THR A 738 1.57 -29.18 4.95
N ALA A 739 0.38 -28.83 5.47
CA ALA A 739 -0.57 -29.79 6.00
C ALA A 739 -1.68 -29.98 4.96
N ASP A 740 -1.66 -31.17 4.32
CA ASP A 740 -2.59 -31.54 3.24
C ASP A 740 -3.79 -32.30 3.82
N PHE A 741 -5.00 -31.85 3.47
CA PHE A 741 -6.26 -32.47 3.86
C PHE A 741 -6.96 -33.08 2.65
N GLU A 742 -7.69 -34.18 2.87
CA GLU A 742 -8.49 -34.84 1.84
C GLU A 742 -9.58 -33.89 1.31
N ALA A 743 -10.07 -34.20 0.10
CA ALA A 743 -11.08 -33.38 -0.55
C ALA A 743 -12.40 -33.35 0.26
N SER A 744 -12.87 -32.14 0.53
CA SER A 744 -14.11 -31.85 1.21
C SER A 744 -14.72 -30.54 0.74
N MET A 745 -16.04 -30.35 0.89
CA MET A 745 -16.69 -29.08 0.60
C MET A 745 -16.38 -28.03 1.68
N ASN A 746 -16.30 -28.46 2.92
CA ASN A 746 -16.00 -27.59 4.05
C ASN A 746 -14.87 -28.18 4.89
N ASN A 747 -14.13 -27.31 5.55
CA ASN A 747 -13.08 -27.74 6.48
C ASN A 747 -12.94 -26.71 7.62
N LYS A 748 -12.59 -27.20 8.81
CA LYS A 748 -12.26 -26.36 9.96
C LYS A 748 -10.93 -26.77 10.56
N ILE A 749 -10.01 -25.81 10.64
CA ILE A 749 -8.65 -26.08 11.09
C ILE A 749 -8.38 -25.22 12.33
N LEU A 750 -8.06 -25.85 13.45
CA LEU A 750 -7.62 -25.16 14.65
C LEU A 750 -6.11 -25.39 14.82
N THR A 751 -5.33 -24.30 14.86
CA THR A 751 -3.90 -24.35 15.15
C THR A 751 -3.59 -23.62 16.43
N ILE A 752 -2.90 -24.28 17.36
CA ILE A 752 -2.45 -23.72 18.64
C ILE A 752 -0.92 -23.62 18.58
N ILE A 753 -0.39 -22.40 18.72
CA ILE A 753 1.04 -22.11 18.71
C ILE A 753 1.45 -21.65 20.10
N GLN A 754 2.51 -22.23 20.66
CA GLN A 754 3.09 -21.86 21.95
C GLN A 754 4.59 -21.58 21.82
N LEU A 755 5.07 -20.53 22.49
CA LEU A 755 6.49 -20.18 22.53
C LEU A 755 7.04 -20.33 23.95
N SER A 756 8.30 -20.78 24.05
CA SER A 756 8.92 -21.06 25.34
C SER A 756 10.43 -20.83 25.28
N ASP A 757 10.96 -20.11 26.25
CA ASP A 757 12.40 -19.86 26.40
C ASP A 757 13.18 -21.06 26.93
N ASN A 758 12.52 -21.98 27.60
CA ASN A 758 13.15 -23.17 28.20
C ASN A 758 12.85 -24.47 27.45
N GLY A 759 12.22 -24.37 26.28
CA GLY A 759 11.86 -25.52 25.44
C GLY A 759 10.66 -26.33 25.94
N GLN A 760 10.05 -25.92 27.05
CA GLN A 760 8.86 -26.60 27.59
C GLN A 760 7.61 -25.78 27.28
N VAL A 761 6.62 -26.44 26.69
CA VAL A 761 5.29 -25.88 26.42
C VAL A 761 4.26 -26.66 27.21
N GLU A 762 3.12 -26.05 27.45
CA GLU A 762 2.01 -26.73 28.16
C GLU A 762 1.40 -27.81 27.26
N ASP A 763 1.04 -28.93 27.83
CA ASP A 763 0.31 -29.97 27.16
C ASP A 763 -1.08 -29.45 26.74
N VAL A 764 -1.48 -29.74 25.52
CA VAL A 764 -2.84 -29.46 25.06
C VAL A 764 -3.69 -30.70 25.25
N TRP A 765 -4.64 -30.64 26.17
CA TRP A 765 -5.60 -31.71 26.43
C TRP A 765 -6.88 -31.48 25.64
N GLN A 766 -7.16 -32.38 24.70
CA GLN A 766 -8.38 -32.36 23.89
C GLN A 766 -9.44 -33.31 24.43
N VAL A 767 -10.64 -32.82 24.63
CA VAL A 767 -11.86 -33.61 24.89
C VAL A 767 -12.96 -33.10 24.00
N ASN A 768 -13.32 -33.84 22.95
CA ASN A 768 -14.22 -33.39 21.89
C ASN A 768 -13.72 -32.06 21.27
N ASN A 769 -14.58 -31.06 21.22
CA ASN A 769 -14.31 -29.72 20.70
C ASN A 769 -13.66 -28.77 21.73
N ARG A 770 -13.19 -29.29 22.87
CA ARG A 770 -12.59 -28.50 23.96
C ARG A 770 -11.11 -28.82 24.10
N PHE A 771 -10.28 -27.79 24.04
CA PHE A 771 -8.82 -27.84 24.15
C PHE A 771 -8.41 -27.05 25.39
N THR A 772 -7.66 -27.68 26.28
CA THR A 772 -7.19 -27.05 27.52
C THR A 772 -5.66 -26.98 27.51
N LEU A 773 -5.09 -25.80 27.71
CA LEU A 773 -3.65 -25.54 27.81
C LEU A 773 -3.38 -24.56 28.96
N GLY A 774 -2.90 -25.11 30.07
CA GLY A 774 -2.74 -24.35 31.29
C GLY A 774 -4.07 -23.78 31.79
N ASP A 775 -4.12 -22.47 31.97
CA ASP A 775 -5.35 -21.75 32.39
C ASP A 775 -6.29 -21.42 31.23
N TRP A 776 -5.83 -21.58 29.98
CA TRP A 776 -6.65 -21.31 28.82
C TRP A 776 -7.50 -22.50 28.39
N ILE A 777 -8.71 -22.21 27.95
CA ILE A 777 -9.64 -23.16 27.36
C ILE A 777 -10.06 -22.58 26.02
N VAL A 778 -9.93 -23.39 24.98
CA VAL A 778 -10.45 -23.11 23.63
C VAL A 778 -11.54 -24.12 23.31
N GLU A 779 -12.74 -23.66 23.02
CA GLU A 779 -13.87 -24.46 22.56
C GLU A 779 -14.22 -24.02 21.14
N ALA A 780 -13.98 -24.88 20.16
CA ALA A 780 -14.20 -24.56 18.74
C ALA A 780 -15.05 -25.64 18.08
N GLU A 781 -16.05 -25.26 17.28
CA GLU A 781 -16.78 -26.23 16.49
C GLU A 781 -15.87 -26.79 15.38
N MET A 782 -15.59 -28.07 15.44
CA MET A 782 -14.69 -28.75 14.51
C MET A 782 -15.43 -29.49 13.39
N ALA A 783 -16.74 -29.76 13.56
CA ALA A 783 -17.52 -30.43 12.52
C ALA A 783 -17.70 -29.51 11.30
N ALA A 784 -17.25 -30.00 10.15
CA ALA A 784 -17.20 -29.22 8.92
C ALA A 784 -18.57 -28.74 8.42
N ASP A 785 -19.65 -29.47 8.74
CA ASP A 785 -21.04 -29.22 8.32
C ASP A 785 -21.81 -28.25 9.24
N LYS A 786 -21.19 -27.79 10.33
CA LYS A 786 -21.84 -26.89 11.27
C LYS A 786 -21.33 -25.45 11.12
N PRO A 787 -22.10 -24.43 11.53
CA PRO A 787 -21.61 -23.06 11.60
C PRO A 787 -20.38 -22.95 12.48
N ALA A 788 -19.44 -22.08 12.09
CA ALA A 788 -18.22 -21.84 12.85
C ALA A 788 -18.53 -21.13 14.17
N THR A 789 -18.05 -21.68 15.27
CA THR A 789 -18.12 -21.05 16.59
C THR A 789 -16.79 -21.26 17.31
N ILE A 790 -16.33 -20.24 18.02
CA ILE A 790 -15.16 -20.37 18.89
C ILE A 790 -15.32 -19.54 20.15
N LYS A 791 -15.05 -20.21 21.30
CA LYS A 791 -15.00 -19.57 22.61
C LYS A 791 -13.64 -19.80 23.23
N ILE A 792 -13.05 -18.75 23.75
CA ILE A 792 -11.76 -18.80 24.45
C ILE A 792 -11.95 -18.20 25.84
N SER A 793 -11.51 -18.91 26.88
CA SER A 793 -11.62 -18.43 28.26
C SER A 793 -10.34 -18.70 29.03
N ASN A 794 -10.05 -17.84 30.00
CA ASN A 794 -8.95 -18.01 30.95
C ASN A 794 -9.50 -18.16 32.39
N LYS A 795 -9.15 -19.27 33.07
CA LYS A 795 -9.68 -19.59 34.37
C LYS A 795 -9.18 -18.66 35.48
N THR A 796 -8.00 -18.10 35.33
CA THR A 796 -7.34 -17.26 36.34
C THR A 796 -7.70 -15.80 36.18
N THR A 797 -7.76 -15.30 34.94
CA THR A 797 -8.00 -13.88 34.67
C THR A 797 -9.47 -13.54 34.42
N GLY A 798 -10.35 -14.53 34.30
CA GLY A 798 -11.76 -14.29 33.95
C GLY A 798 -12.02 -13.83 32.54
N THR A 799 -10.98 -13.72 31.70
CA THR A 799 -11.12 -13.31 30.29
C THR A 799 -11.99 -14.29 29.51
N VAL A 800 -12.97 -13.81 28.77
CA VAL A 800 -13.84 -14.61 27.90
C VAL A 800 -13.98 -13.94 26.55
N PHE A 801 -13.62 -14.66 25.49
CA PHE A 801 -13.96 -14.34 24.11
C PHE A 801 -15.00 -15.33 23.60
N ASP A 802 -15.94 -14.86 22.79
CA ASP A 802 -16.96 -15.71 22.18
C ASP A 802 -17.34 -15.20 20.79
N TYR A 803 -17.35 -16.12 19.81
CA TYR A 803 -17.86 -15.88 18.44
C TYR A 803 -18.89 -16.96 18.08
N GLY A 804 -20.06 -16.52 17.62
CA GLY A 804 -21.06 -17.39 17.01
C GLY A 804 -21.84 -18.30 17.96
N SER A 805 -21.55 -18.36 19.27
CA SER A 805 -22.32 -19.18 20.21
C SER A 805 -23.71 -18.59 20.47
N VAL A 806 -24.69 -19.46 20.66
CA VAL A 806 -26.07 -19.03 20.94
C VAL A 806 -26.23 -18.43 22.34
N GLU A 807 -25.46 -18.95 23.30
CA GLU A 807 -25.49 -18.51 24.71
C GLU A 807 -24.10 -18.13 25.20
N LEU A 808 -23.97 -16.92 25.68
CA LEU A 808 -22.78 -16.43 26.38
C LEU A 808 -23.15 -16.13 27.84
N GLN A 809 -22.42 -16.72 28.77
CA GLN A 809 -22.52 -16.37 30.20
C GLN A 809 -21.25 -15.64 30.64
N LEU A 810 -21.43 -14.44 31.15
CA LEU A 810 -20.38 -13.62 31.76
C LEU A 810 -20.64 -13.58 33.26
N ASP A 811 -19.72 -14.06 34.07
CA ASP A 811 -19.85 -14.16 35.54
C ASP A 811 -21.15 -14.86 36.01
N GLY A 812 -21.58 -15.88 35.26
CA GLY A 812 -22.80 -16.60 35.52
C GLY A 812 -24.09 -15.87 35.15
N VAL A 813 -23.99 -14.68 34.51
CA VAL A 813 -25.13 -13.92 34.00
C VAL A 813 -25.22 -14.13 32.50
N PRO A 814 -26.37 -14.57 31.97
CA PRO A 814 -26.55 -14.69 30.53
C PRO A 814 -26.44 -13.33 29.84
N TYR A 815 -25.54 -13.22 28.84
CA TYR A 815 -25.45 -12.05 27.94
C TYR A 815 -26.31 -12.33 26.72
N GLN A 816 -27.31 -11.44 26.47
CA GLN A 816 -28.12 -11.54 25.27
C GLN A 816 -27.45 -10.87 24.08
N ARG A 817 -27.14 -11.66 23.05
CA ARG A 817 -26.57 -11.16 21.81
C ARG A 817 -27.63 -10.37 21.03
N GLN A 818 -27.21 -9.25 20.46
CA GLN A 818 -28.05 -8.47 19.53
C GLN A 818 -28.00 -9.02 18.10
N GLN A 819 -26.92 -9.70 17.74
CA GLN A 819 -26.71 -10.29 16.39
C GLN A 819 -26.10 -11.68 16.51
N GLU A 820 -26.55 -12.61 15.68
CA GLU A 820 -25.85 -13.88 15.44
C GLU A 820 -24.47 -13.55 14.84
N ASN A 821 -23.47 -14.38 15.13
CA ASN A 821 -22.08 -14.21 14.65
C ASN A 821 -21.33 -12.95 15.15
N SER A 822 -21.82 -12.25 16.14
CA SER A 822 -21.04 -11.18 16.79
C SER A 822 -19.79 -11.75 17.50
N SER A 823 -18.72 -10.96 17.55
CA SER A 823 -17.55 -11.22 18.38
C SER A 823 -17.67 -10.47 19.69
N VAL A 824 -17.49 -11.14 20.81
CA VAL A 824 -17.61 -10.57 22.14
C VAL A 824 -16.34 -10.87 22.93
N LEU A 825 -15.72 -9.85 23.49
CA LEU A 825 -14.59 -9.98 24.40
C LEU A 825 -14.90 -9.33 25.75
N TYR A 826 -14.87 -10.13 26.81
CA TYR A 826 -14.94 -9.66 28.20
C TYR A 826 -13.59 -9.86 28.86
N ASP A 827 -13.06 -8.80 29.43
CA ASP A 827 -11.81 -8.83 30.20
C ASP A 827 -12.10 -8.45 31.66
N ASP A 828 -12.13 -9.45 32.53
CA ASP A 828 -12.48 -9.29 33.94
C ASP A 828 -11.54 -8.33 34.71
N VAL A 829 -10.28 -8.21 34.29
CA VAL A 829 -9.29 -7.31 34.94
C VAL A 829 -9.75 -5.86 34.90
N PHE A 830 -10.47 -5.47 33.84
CA PHE A 830 -11.00 -4.11 33.65
C PHE A 830 -12.52 -4.04 33.62
N GLY A 831 -13.22 -5.16 33.67
CA GLY A 831 -14.67 -5.23 33.52
C GLY A 831 -15.16 -4.71 32.17
N MET A 832 -14.32 -4.76 31.14
CA MET A 832 -14.64 -4.24 29.80
C MET A 832 -15.29 -5.31 28.94
N LEU A 833 -16.47 -4.97 28.41
CA LEU A 833 -17.16 -5.75 27.40
C LEU A 833 -17.03 -5.05 26.05
N GLN A 834 -16.42 -5.71 25.09
CA GLN A 834 -16.34 -5.26 23.71
C GLN A 834 -17.20 -6.18 22.82
N VAL A 835 -17.95 -5.60 21.90
CA VAL A 835 -18.85 -6.32 20.99
C VAL A 835 -18.65 -5.78 19.57
N GLN A 836 -18.45 -6.70 18.62
CA GLN A 836 -18.33 -6.36 17.19
C GLN A 836 -19.09 -7.35 16.31
#